data_493ab5b06ecaa64473a7a0f19b431f80
#
_entry.id   493ab5b06ecaa64473a7a0f19b431f80
#
_cell.length_a   1.000
_cell.length_b   1.000
_cell.length_c   1.000
_cell.angle_alpha   90.00
_cell.angle_beta   90.00
_cell.angle_gamma   90.00
#
_symmetry.space_group_name_H-M   'P 1'
#
loop_
_entity.id
_entity.type
_entity.pdbx_description
1 polymer ?
#
loop_
_entity_poly.entity_id
_entity_poly.type
_entity_poly.pdbx_seq_one_letter_code
_entity_poly.pdbx_strand_id
1 'polypeptide(L)'
;MRTRYTLLLPLVALLLLLAACGGGQPAAPAEEAAAPAQEEAKPTEAPAAEAAPAAEAAPAAEGAYGPVPEGAIPFPAPPELDLGGTAAEPVAIDQIMTYKALPEYHEPEWVTALVDEGKLPPVAERLPKEPKVILAAGMVDGIGVYGDVWRDFSACPTAGWNNGAGVTSGWFGIESMSFNYQALVKTGPLYRANQDVEPIPNLAKSWEWSEDGHELTMHLIEGAKWSDGDPFDAEDVIFTWEDLINDPQVVRFGPKGEGWNTAGEPTKLEKVDDYTIKFTFAAEKPLEMYYIMDEGDFNISPSHILKPLHPKYNTDMDYKEFADALPPDLLPAVTLGPWVPVEYKTDELLIMRRNPYFWTVDEEGNQLPYIDEAVYKKGPTGAGRTECTIAGGCDHTNVENPSSEYLTSLQAAAEPDAEFKMNWGPEDLAFNLELNQSETAGIKDDRDTAVRALFREDKFRQAISHALDRDGIAQSIFRGPLLRAFPGGLFPGSPEFDPASVVYYGFDVEKSKALLAELGLADSDNNGILNFPADGPGAGQDLVFGLNSSEDQAEGKIVADQIVVMLNAVGIKVNARPFNSQTLTDLNESGEWDMRITRPDDYLLPFTRCNNLGPVTPQTPGWNRQGAGERVLRDWEQQIADKAIAYCAERDPAARKQLINEWNYLWTYHNYSIGTVIGRKGLALAKRFKNVPGGIPARLYQWVEDAIMSEIIWTPVEEHKEQVRPNVIAEYGQ
;
A
#
# COMPACT_ATOMS: atom_id res chain seq x y z
N MET A 1 -33.64 -42.28 -40.45
CA MET A 1 -33.47 -41.26 -41.54
C MET A 1 -33.47 -39.89 -40.97
N ARG A 2 -32.40 -39.14 -41.29
CA ARG A 2 -32.15 -37.72 -41.05
C ARG A 2 -31.81 -37.23 -39.63
N THR A 3 -30.55 -37.22 -39.41
CA THR A 3 -29.65 -36.41 -38.63
C THR A 3 -30.12 -34.97 -38.37
N ARG A 4 -30.05 -34.55 -37.12
CA ARG A 4 -29.98 -33.15 -36.75
C ARG A 4 -28.74 -32.93 -35.86
N TYR A 5 -27.76 -32.26 -36.42
CA TYR A 5 -26.65 -31.67 -35.69
C TYR A 5 -27.17 -30.43 -34.96
N THR A 6 -26.99 -30.38 -33.68
CA THR A 6 -27.12 -29.16 -32.87
C THR A 6 -25.73 -28.66 -32.55
N LEU A 7 -25.40 -27.49 -33.06
CA LEU A 7 -24.24 -26.71 -32.67
C LEU A 7 -24.35 -26.31 -31.21
N LEU A 8 -23.40 -26.77 -30.40
CA LEU A 8 -23.02 -26.17 -29.13
C LEU A 8 -21.82 -25.26 -29.44
N LEU A 9 -22.01 -23.96 -29.37
CA LEU A 9 -20.94 -22.97 -29.28
C LEU A 9 -20.83 -22.45 -27.84
N PRO A 10 -19.64 -22.14 -27.38
CA PRO A 10 -19.33 -22.06 -25.95
C PRO A 10 -19.68 -20.70 -25.38
N LEU A 11 -20.38 -20.73 -24.27
CA LEU A 11 -20.51 -19.59 -23.35
C LEU A 11 -19.47 -19.78 -22.24
N VAL A 12 -18.24 -19.44 -22.54
CA VAL A 12 -17.14 -19.29 -21.54
C VAL A 12 -16.21 -18.22 -22.06
N ALA A 13 -16.52 -16.99 -21.78
CA ALA A 13 -15.58 -15.87 -21.82
C ALA A 13 -16.27 -14.62 -21.28
N LEU A 14 -16.42 -14.52 -19.98
CA LEU A 14 -16.52 -13.21 -19.28
C LEU A 14 -16.51 -13.42 -17.77
N LEU A 15 -15.35 -13.77 -17.22
CA LEU A 15 -15.04 -13.71 -15.78
C LEU A 15 -13.53 -13.82 -15.60
N LEU A 16 -12.77 -12.87 -16.13
CA LEU A 16 -11.33 -12.76 -15.90
C LEU A 16 -10.88 -11.33 -16.24
N LEU A 17 -11.16 -10.38 -15.39
CA LEU A 17 -10.52 -9.06 -15.41
C LEU A 17 -10.75 -8.33 -14.08
N LEU A 18 -10.19 -8.87 -13.00
CA LEU A 18 -10.09 -8.12 -11.74
C LEU A 18 -8.89 -8.66 -10.94
N ALA A 19 -7.71 -8.42 -11.40
CA ALA A 19 -6.48 -8.33 -10.61
C ALA A 19 -5.25 -8.37 -11.53
N ALA A 20 -4.82 -7.26 -12.04
CA ALA A 20 -3.44 -7.07 -12.49
C ALA A 20 -3.21 -5.63 -12.93
N CYS A 21 -2.97 -4.75 -11.98
CA CYS A 21 -2.31 -3.49 -12.27
C CYS A 21 -0.88 -3.56 -11.71
N GLY A 22 0.01 -4.14 -12.50
CA GLY A 22 1.42 -4.21 -12.15
C GLY A 22 2.14 -5.40 -12.77
N GLY A 23 2.56 -5.33 -14.02
CA GLY A 23 3.42 -6.35 -14.59
C GLY A 23 3.45 -6.36 -16.12
N GLY A 24 4.60 -6.11 -16.69
CA GLY A 24 4.82 -6.11 -18.13
C GLY A 24 4.75 -7.50 -18.75
N GLN A 25 4.21 -7.60 -19.95
CA GLN A 25 4.29 -8.79 -20.80
C GLN A 25 5.66 -8.94 -21.49
N PRO A 26 6.14 -10.16 -21.71
CA PRO A 26 7.39 -10.38 -22.44
C PRO A 26 7.21 -10.12 -23.94
N ALA A 27 8.17 -9.42 -24.54
CA ALA A 27 8.27 -9.24 -25.97
C ALA A 27 8.58 -10.56 -26.69
N ALA A 28 7.99 -10.76 -27.86
CA ALA A 28 8.26 -11.88 -28.76
C ALA A 28 9.70 -11.84 -29.29
N PRO A 29 10.32 -12.98 -29.58
CA PRO A 29 11.72 -13.05 -29.99
C PRO A 29 11.92 -12.44 -31.38
N ALA A 30 12.83 -11.49 -31.49
CA ALA A 30 13.34 -10.99 -32.76
C ALA A 30 14.48 -11.86 -33.26
N GLU A 31 14.48 -12.12 -34.58
CA GLU A 31 15.43 -12.90 -35.35
C GLU A 31 16.87 -12.36 -35.24
N GLU A 32 17.79 -13.25 -35.09
CA GLU A 32 19.22 -13.06 -34.94
C GLU A 32 19.86 -12.43 -36.18
N ALA A 33 20.46 -11.26 -36.06
CA ALA A 33 21.38 -10.70 -37.05
C ALA A 33 22.78 -10.63 -36.41
N ALA A 34 23.69 -11.43 -36.99
CA ALA A 34 25.08 -11.52 -36.56
C ALA A 34 25.85 -10.22 -36.75
N ALA A 35 26.57 -9.79 -35.73
CA ALA A 35 27.57 -8.73 -35.79
C ALA A 35 28.97 -9.28 -35.48
N PRO A 36 30.05 -8.66 -36.04
CA PRO A 36 31.37 -9.27 -36.14
C PRO A 36 32.19 -9.16 -34.86
N ALA A 37 33.09 -10.11 -34.70
CA ALA A 37 34.03 -10.24 -33.60
C ALA A 37 34.92 -8.99 -33.40
N GLN A 38 35.03 -8.55 -32.15
CA GLN A 38 36.07 -7.63 -31.71
C GLN A 38 37.05 -8.32 -30.75
N GLU A 39 38.29 -7.97 -30.92
CA GLU A 39 39.53 -8.49 -30.32
C GLU A 39 39.55 -8.34 -28.80
N GLU A 40 39.99 -9.42 -28.11
CA GLU A 40 40.19 -9.46 -26.65
C GLU A 40 41.32 -8.51 -26.21
N ALA A 41 40.99 -7.56 -25.32
CA ALA A 41 41.97 -6.80 -24.55
C ALA A 41 42.22 -7.48 -23.20
N LYS A 42 43.47 -7.78 -22.92
CA LYS A 42 43.98 -8.39 -21.71
C LYS A 42 43.70 -7.52 -20.47
N PRO A 43 43.28 -8.07 -19.33
CA PRO A 43 43.08 -7.32 -18.09
C PRO A 43 44.42 -6.91 -17.47
N THR A 44 44.51 -5.64 -17.12
CA THR A 44 45.59 -5.11 -16.26
C THR A 44 45.22 -5.32 -14.82
N GLU A 45 46.02 -6.03 -14.06
CA GLU A 45 45.90 -6.20 -12.61
C GLU A 45 45.97 -4.87 -11.88
N ALA A 46 44.94 -4.52 -11.09
CA ALA A 46 44.99 -3.44 -10.12
C ALA A 46 45.58 -3.94 -8.78
N PRO A 47 46.34 -3.14 -8.07
CA PRO A 47 46.98 -3.58 -6.83
C PRO A 47 45.98 -3.85 -5.72
N ALA A 48 46.19 -4.94 -5.00
CA ALA A 48 45.41 -5.31 -3.82
C ALA A 48 45.49 -4.23 -2.73
N ALA A 49 44.37 -3.73 -2.29
CA ALA A 49 44.25 -2.92 -1.09
C ALA A 49 44.45 -3.82 0.15
N GLU A 50 45.37 -3.45 1.01
CA GLU A 50 45.64 -4.10 2.28
C GLU A 50 44.43 -3.99 3.20
N ALA A 51 43.91 -5.13 3.64
CA ALA A 51 42.79 -5.21 4.59
C ALA A 51 43.21 -4.64 5.95
N ALA A 52 42.46 -3.67 6.46
CA ALA A 52 42.59 -3.19 7.82
C ALA A 52 42.25 -4.32 8.81
N PRO A 53 42.93 -4.41 9.97
CA PRO A 53 42.67 -5.48 10.91
C PRO A 53 41.29 -5.37 11.52
N ALA A 54 40.58 -6.49 11.56
CA ALA A 54 39.29 -6.65 12.21
C ALA A 54 39.38 -6.21 13.69
N ALA A 55 38.53 -5.29 14.09
CA ALA A 55 38.36 -4.92 15.47
C ALA A 55 37.79 -6.12 16.25
N GLU A 56 38.45 -6.51 17.32
CA GLU A 56 38.05 -7.55 18.24
C GLU A 56 36.65 -7.22 18.83
N ALA A 57 35.70 -8.13 18.64
CA ALA A 57 34.32 -7.96 19.12
C ALA A 57 34.31 -7.93 20.65
N ALA A 58 33.77 -6.86 21.22
CA ALA A 58 33.44 -6.78 22.62
C ALA A 58 32.42 -7.86 23.04
N PRO A 59 32.42 -8.38 24.26
CA PRO A 59 31.48 -9.38 24.70
C PRO A 59 30.04 -8.82 24.57
N ALA A 60 29.14 -9.65 24.02
CA ALA A 60 27.75 -9.33 23.82
C ALA A 60 27.11 -8.84 25.14
N ALA A 61 26.73 -7.57 25.19
CA ALA A 61 25.82 -7.05 26.20
C ALA A 61 24.49 -7.79 26.09
N GLU A 62 23.81 -8.07 27.19
CA GLU A 62 22.40 -8.45 27.18
C GLU A 62 21.69 -7.39 26.30
N GLY A 63 21.06 -7.82 25.20
CA GLY A 63 20.39 -6.92 24.29
C GLY A 63 19.25 -6.19 25.00
N ALA A 64 18.91 -4.99 24.56
CA ALA A 64 17.87 -4.17 25.19
C ALA A 64 16.50 -4.88 25.29
N TYR A 65 16.24 -5.85 24.41
CA TYR A 65 14.95 -6.55 24.29
C TYR A 65 15.03 -8.05 24.65
N GLY A 66 16.22 -8.59 24.84
CA GLY A 66 16.42 -9.99 25.19
C GLY A 66 17.81 -10.50 24.84
N PRO A 67 18.10 -11.81 25.08
CA PRO A 67 19.41 -12.37 24.82
C PRO A 67 19.73 -12.39 23.31
N VAL A 68 20.97 -12.05 22.96
CA VAL A 68 21.44 -12.15 21.58
C VAL A 68 21.88 -13.59 21.32
N PRO A 69 21.26 -14.32 20.37
CA PRO A 69 21.59 -15.73 20.12
C PRO A 69 22.97 -15.87 19.47
N GLU A 70 23.55 -17.05 19.63
CA GLU A 70 24.83 -17.38 19.00
C GLU A 70 24.72 -17.33 17.48
N GLY A 71 25.62 -16.60 16.82
CA GLY A 71 25.63 -16.41 15.36
C GLY A 71 24.88 -15.18 14.88
N ALA A 72 24.15 -14.47 15.75
CA ALA A 72 23.61 -13.16 15.39
C ALA A 72 24.72 -12.10 15.38
N ILE A 73 24.61 -11.18 14.42
CA ILE A 73 25.51 -10.03 14.27
C ILE A 73 24.71 -8.72 14.34
N PRO A 74 25.34 -7.56 14.61
CA PRO A 74 24.65 -6.29 14.57
C PRO A 74 24.00 -6.04 13.20
N PHE A 75 22.76 -5.54 13.21
CA PHE A 75 22.11 -5.12 11.97
C PHE A 75 22.81 -3.86 11.42
N PRO A 76 23.28 -3.88 10.16
CA PRO A 76 24.01 -2.76 9.61
C PRO A 76 23.16 -1.49 9.54
N ALA A 77 23.77 -0.34 9.89
CA ALA A 77 23.11 0.95 9.72
C ALA A 77 22.83 1.22 8.24
N PRO A 78 21.75 1.94 7.91
CA PRO A 78 21.48 2.35 6.54
C PRO A 78 22.56 3.31 6.04
N PRO A 79 22.87 3.32 4.72
CA PRO A 79 23.74 4.33 4.15
C PRO A 79 23.10 5.71 4.24
N GLU A 80 23.92 6.75 4.42
CA GLU A 80 23.46 8.13 4.27
C GLU A 80 23.18 8.41 2.79
N LEU A 81 22.00 8.95 2.49
CA LEU A 81 21.54 9.24 1.14
C LEU A 81 20.96 10.64 1.05
N ASP A 82 21.20 11.30 -0.07
CA ASP A 82 20.41 12.46 -0.49
C ASP A 82 19.05 11.95 -1.00
N LEU A 83 17.97 12.25 -0.27
CA LEU A 83 16.62 11.82 -0.58
C LEU A 83 15.88 12.74 -1.58
N GLY A 84 16.59 13.72 -2.16
CA GLY A 84 16.04 14.55 -3.23
C GLY A 84 15.18 15.71 -2.77
N GLY A 85 15.51 16.36 -1.67
CA GLY A 85 14.81 17.58 -1.23
C GLY A 85 15.01 17.89 0.24
N THR A 86 14.44 19.00 0.70
CA THR A 86 14.44 19.36 2.12
C THR A 86 13.33 18.60 2.80
N ALA A 87 13.64 17.78 3.79
CA ALA A 87 12.62 17.12 4.61
C ALA A 87 11.76 18.18 5.32
N ALA A 88 10.45 17.96 5.33
CA ALA A 88 9.56 18.80 6.13
C ALA A 88 9.64 18.40 7.59
N GLU A 89 9.75 19.38 8.48
CA GLU A 89 9.61 19.15 9.91
C GLU A 89 8.13 18.86 10.24
N PRO A 90 7.81 17.76 10.93
CA PRO A 90 6.46 17.52 11.41
C PRO A 90 5.99 18.63 12.35
N VAL A 91 4.75 19.06 12.19
CA VAL A 91 4.10 20.10 13.03
C VAL A 91 2.79 19.55 13.58
N ALA A 92 2.25 20.21 14.62
CA ALA A 92 0.94 19.85 15.17
C ALA A 92 -0.16 20.06 14.11
N ILE A 93 -1.23 19.25 14.18
CA ILE A 93 -2.32 19.28 13.20
C ILE A 93 -2.99 20.66 13.13
N ASP A 94 -3.16 21.33 14.26
CA ASP A 94 -3.73 22.67 14.36
C ASP A 94 -2.89 23.77 13.71
N GLN A 95 -1.63 23.48 13.37
CA GLN A 95 -0.76 24.34 12.57
C GLN A 95 -0.86 24.06 11.07
N ILE A 96 -1.45 22.94 10.68
CA ILE A 96 -1.69 22.58 9.28
C ILE A 96 -3.07 23.03 8.83
N MET A 97 -4.08 22.81 9.67
CA MET A 97 -5.47 23.07 9.33
C MET A 97 -6.34 23.43 10.53
N THR A 98 -7.47 24.06 10.24
CA THR A 98 -8.52 24.34 11.21
C THR A 98 -9.88 24.40 10.49
N TYR A 99 -10.99 24.39 11.26
CA TYR A 99 -12.33 24.63 10.73
C TYR A 99 -12.82 25.97 11.26
N LYS A 100 -13.04 26.94 10.39
CA LYS A 100 -13.53 28.28 10.76
C LYS A 100 -14.11 29.02 9.57
N ALA A 101 -15.06 29.91 9.80
CA ALA A 101 -15.48 30.90 8.84
C ALA A 101 -14.37 31.93 8.60
N LEU A 102 -14.21 32.38 7.37
CA LEU A 102 -13.32 33.46 6.99
C LEU A 102 -14.15 34.69 6.55
N PRO A 103 -13.55 35.92 6.61
CA PRO A 103 -14.26 37.16 6.24
C PRO A 103 -14.64 37.23 4.74
N GLU A 104 -13.81 36.63 3.87
CA GLU A 104 -13.93 36.65 2.43
C GLU A 104 -13.51 35.31 1.86
N TYR A 105 -14.06 34.97 0.70
CA TYR A 105 -13.70 33.77 -0.07
C TYR A 105 -13.45 34.12 -1.53
N HIS A 106 -12.48 33.45 -2.14
CA HIS A 106 -12.00 33.70 -3.48
C HIS A 106 -12.03 32.40 -4.31
N GLU A 107 -12.14 32.58 -5.62
CA GLU A 107 -12.13 31.51 -6.61
C GLU A 107 -11.45 32.01 -7.91
N PRO A 108 -11.09 31.12 -8.85
CA PRO A 108 -10.53 31.56 -10.14
C PRO A 108 -11.48 32.51 -10.88
N GLU A 109 -10.94 33.54 -11.57
CA GLU A 109 -11.72 34.53 -12.32
C GLU A 109 -12.71 33.89 -13.34
N TRP A 110 -12.31 32.79 -13.97
CA TRP A 110 -13.16 32.07 -14.91
C TRP A 110 -14.36 31.38 -14.21
N VAL A 111 -14.23 30.98 -12.95
CA VAL A 111 -15.36 30.46 -12.14
C VAL A 111 -16.28 31.60 -11.72
N THR A 112 -15.71 32.73 -11.29
CA THR A 112 -16.49 33.94 -11.00
C THR A 112 -17.33 34.37 -12.20
N ALA A 113 -16.80 34.27 -13.42
CA ALA A 113 -17.57 34.54 -14.63
C ALA A 113 -18.81 33.64 -14.77
N LEU A 114 -18.75 32.37 -14.34
CA LEU A 114 -19.90 31.46 -14.32
C LEU A 114 -20.95 31.86 -13.25
N VAL A 115 -20.48 32.42 -12.14
CA VAL A 115 -21.39 33.01 -11.11
C VAL A 115 -22.09 34.22 -11.67
N ASP A 116 -21.39 35.13 -12.36
CA ASP A 116 -21.97 36.32 -13.03
C ASP A 116 -22.98 35.96 -14.13
N GLU A 117 -22.77 34.81 -14.79
CA GLU A 117 -23.69 34.22 -15.76
C GLU A 117 -24.91 33.54 -15.13
N GLY A 118 -24.93 33.38 -13.79
CA GLY A 118 -26.00 32.70 -13.06
C GLY A 118 -25.97 31.17 -13.18
N LYS A 119 -24.85 30.60 -13.62
CA LYS A 119 -24.65 29.15 -13.72
C LYS A 119 -24.24 28.51 -12.39
N LEU A 120 -23.65 29.29 -11.50
CA LEU A 120 -23.24 28.85 -10.16
C LEU A 120 -23.72 29.84 -9.11
N PRO A 121 -24.02 29.41 -7.87
CA PRO A 121 -24.16 30.31 -6.73
C PRO A 121 -22.81 30.98 -6.41
N PRO A 122 -22.81 32.11 -5.70
CA PRO A 122 -21.59 32.71 -5.14
C PRO A 122 -20.77 31.69 -4.33
N VAL A 123 -19.44 31.81 -4.32
CA VAL A 123 -18.55 30.86 -3.61
C VAL A 123 -18.91 30.69 -2.13
N ALA A 124 -19.29 31.78 -1.44
CA ALA A 124 -19.69 31.72 -0.04
C ALA A 124 -20.98 30.91 0.22
N GLU A 125 -21.84 30.73 -0.79
CA GLU A 125 -23.06 29.90 -0.68
C GLU A 125 -22.80 28.44 -1.03
N ARG A 126 -21.65 28.14 -1.64
CA ARG A 126 -21.21 26.79 -2.00
C ARG A 126 -20.36 26.14 -0.94
N LEU A 127 -19.68 26.93 -0.11
CA LEU A 127 -18.82 26.48 1.00
C LEU A 127 -19.62 26.17 2.28
N PRO A 128 -19.10 25.31 3.15
CA PRO A 128 -19.60 25.11 4.50
C PRO A 128 -19.60 26.41 5.30
N LYS A 129 -20.38 26.46 6.38
CA LYS A 129 -20.35 27.58 7.33
C LYS A 129 -18.96 27.79 7.95
N GLU A 130 -18.28 26.70 8.25
CA GLU A 130 -16.91 26.63 8.75
C GLU A 130 -16.12 25.68 7.86
N PRO A 131 -15.61 26.14 6.69
CA PRO A 131 -14.83 25.28 5.81
C PRO A 131 -13.54 24.80 6.48
N LYS A 132 -12.97 23.71 5.98
CA LYS A 132 -11.61 23.30 6.30
C LYS A 132 -10.65 24.34 5.74
N VAL A 133 -9.87 24.96 6.61
CA VAL A 133 -8.88 25.99 6.25
C VAL A 133 -7.49 25.40 6.36
N ILE A 134 -6.76 25.31 5.25
CA ILE A 134 -5.35 24.93 5.26
C ILE A 134 -4.51 26.17 5.54
N LEU A 135 -3.66 26.07 6.55
CA LEU A 135 -2.81 27.18 7.02
C LEU A 135 -1.49 27.21 6.24
N ALA A 136 -0.95 28.41 6.02
CA ALA A 136 0.34 28.56 5.31
C ALA A 136 1.49 27.81 6.01
N ALA A 137 1.44 27.64 7.33
CA ALA A 137 2.40 26.80 8.07
C ALA A 137 2.37 25.31 7.63
N GLY A 138 1.26 24.82 7.08
CA GLY A 138 1.13 23.50 6.46
C GLY A 138 1.70 23.42 5.03
N MET A 139 2.08 24.55 4.42
CA MET A 139 2.51 24.67 3.03
C MET A 139 4.00 25.02 2.94
N VAL A 140 4.84 24.15 2.39
CA VAL A 140 6.31 24.36 2.37
C VAL A 140 6.76 25.49 1.43
N ASP A 141 5.97 25.80 0.38
CA ASP A 141 6.22 26.90 -0.56
C ASP A 141 5.16 28.01 -0.45
N GLY A 142 4.29 27.97 0.58
CA GLY A 142 3.25 28.96 0.85
C GLY A 142 1.99 28.84 0.00
N ILE A 143 1.17 29.90 0.08
CA ILE A 143 -0.12 30.01 -0.65
C ILE A 143 0.14 30.05 -2.14
N GLY A 144 -0.66 29.30 -2.90
CA GLY A 144 -0.50 29.10 -4.33
C GLY A 144 -1.25 30.07 -5.20
N VAL A 145 -1.17 29.85 -6.50
CA VAL A 145 -1.93 30.56 -7.54
C VAL A 145 -2.77 29.56 -8.32
N TYR A 146 -3.93 30.04 -8.80
CA TYR A 146 -4.84 29.21 -9.59
C TYR A 146 -4.35 28.97 -11.03
N GLY A 147 -4.73 27.81 -11.56
CA GLY A 147 -4.52 27.44 -12.94
C GLY A 147 -3.77 26.13 -13.12
N ASP A 148 -3.31 25.90 -14.36
CA ASP A 148 -2.51 24.72 -14.74
C ASP A 148 -3.31 23.40 -14.82
N VAL A 149 -2.57 22.33 -15.13
CA VAL A 149 -3.04 20.97 -15.27
C VAL A 149 -2.08 19.99 -14.59
N TRP A 150 -2.64 19.05 -13.83
CA TRP A 150 -1.95 17.84 -13.35
C TRP A 150 -2.03 16.78 -14.43
N ARG A 151 -0.89 16.27 -14.90
CA ARG A 151 -0.84 15.22 -15.93
C ARG A 151 -0.31 13.93 -15.33
N ASP A 152 -1.04 12.85 -15.50
CA ASP A 152 -0.66 11.53 -14.97
C ASP A 152 -0.99 10.42 -15.96
N PHE A 153 -0.76 9.18 -15.54
CA PHE A 153 -1.01 7.99 -16.34
C PHE A 153 -1.60 6.88 -15.45
N SER A 154 -2.61 6.19 -15.93
CA SER A 154 -3.17 5.02 -15.28
C SER A 154 -3.35 3.87 -16.27
N ALA A 155 -2.79 2.71 -15.94
CA ALA A 155 -3.00 1.46 -16.66
C ALA A 155 -4.28 0.74 -16.24
N CYS A 156 -4.87 1.11 -15.09
CA CYS A 156 -6.06 0.47 -14.58
C CYS A 156 -7.31 0.89 -15.34
N PRO A 157 -8.19 -0.05 -15.72
CA PRO A 157 -9.43 0.27 -16.40
C PRO A 157 -10.37 1.06 -15.48
N THR A 158 -11.13 1.99 -16.06
CA THR A 158 -12.29 2.60 -15.38
C THR A 158 -13.51 1.77 -15.73
N ALA A 159 -14.02 1.01 -14.77
CA ALA A 159 -15.20 0.17 -14.97
C ALA A 159 -16.51 0.92 -14.69
N GLY A 160 -16.45 1.95 -13.84
CA GLY A 160 -17.60 2.80 -13.49
C GLY A 160 -17.29 3.69 -12.30
N TRP A 161 -18.34 4.35 -11.77
CA TRP A 161 -18.22 5.32 -10.68
C TRP A 161 -18.88 4.83 -9.37
N ASN A 162 -19.47 3.63 -9.36
CA ASN A 162 -20.06 3.06 -8.16
C ASN A 162 -19.02 2.34 -7.30
N ASN A 163 -18.07 3.11 -6.73
CA ASN A 163 -17.01 2.56 -5.88
C ASN A 163 -17.56 1.86 -4.63
N GLY A 164 -18.69 2.36 -4.08
CA GLY A 164 -19.37 1.75 -2.95
C GLY A 164 -19.82 0.31 -3.20
N ALA A 165 -20.16 -0.03 -4.44
CA ALA A 165 -20.51 -1.39 -4.86
C ALA A 165 -19.32 -2.22 -5.37
N GLY A 166 -18.09 -1.71 -5.27
CA GLY A 166 -16.89 -2.42 -5.66
C GLY A 166 -16.45 -2.25 -7.10
N VAL A 167 -17.05 -1.30 -7.81
CA VAL A 167 -16.65 -0.97 -9.18
C VAL A 167 -15.47 0.01 -9.15
N THR A 168 -14.39 -0.33 -9.84
CA THR A 168 -13.20 0.55 -9.86
C THR A 168 -13.36 1.71 -10.85
N SER A 169 -13.08 2.91 -10.38
CA SER A 169 -12.94 4.11 -11.23
C SER A 169 -11.55 4.23 -11.89
N GLY A 170 -10.65 3.35 -11.54
CA GLY A 170 -9.26 3.28 -12.02
C GLY A 170 -8.27 3.80 -11.00
N TRP A 171 -7.71 2.91 -10.21
CA TRP A 171 -6.69 3.15 -9.22
C TRP A 171 -5.61 4.16 -9.66
N PHE A 172 -4.66 4.46 -8.80
CA PHE A 172 -3.49 5.32 -9.10
C PHE A 172 -3.84 6.79 -9.37
N GLY A 173 -4.25 7.46 -8.33
CA GLY A 173 -4.46 8.89 -8.33
C GLY A 173 -5.86 9.32 -8.75
N ILE A 174 -6.58 8.56 -9.58
CA ILE A 174 -7.96 8.91 -9.95
C ILE A 174 -8.86 8.86 -8.73
N GLU A 175 -8.78 7.77 -7.96
CA GLU A 175 -9.56 7.62 -6.73
C GLU A 175 -9.05 8.58 -5.64
N SER A 176 -7.73 8.70 -5.47
CA SER A 176 -7.12 9.60 -4.49
C SER A 176 -7.43 11.07 -4.74
N MET A 177 -7.50 11.52 -6.00
CA MET A 177 -7.80 12.91 -6.35
C MET A 177 -9.30 13.24 -6.34
N SER A 178 -10.17 12.25 -6.30
CA SER A 178 -11.62 12.46 -6.36
C SER A 178 -12.34 11.80 -5.17
N PHE A 179 -12.31 10.48 -5.09
CA PHE A 179 -13.18 9.71 -4.20
C PHE A 179 -12.61 9.50 -2.80
N ASN A 180 -11.29 9.43 -2.60
CA ASN A 180 -10.69 9.21 -1.28
C ASN A 180 -10.82 10.43 -0.34
N TYR A 181 -11.22 11.58 -0.86
CA TYR A 181 -11.60 12.74 -0.04
C TYR A 181 -12.93 12.53 0.73
N GLN A 182 -13.68 11.49 0.39
CA GLN A 182 -14.97 11.16 0.99
C GLN A 182 -14.86 10.36 2.30
N ALA A 183 -13.68 10.36 2.92
CA ALA A 183 -13.41 9.71 4.20
C ALA A 183 -13.77 10.60 5.40
N LEU A 184 -14.14 9.97 6.53
CA LEU A 184 -14.42 10.69 7.77
C LEU A 184 -13.17 11.38 8.34
N VAL A 185 -12.05 10.70 8.29
CA VAL A 185 -10.74 11.16 8.78
C VAL A 185 -9.66 10.92 7.74
N LYS A 186 -8.45 11.46 7.96
CA LYS A 186 -7.26 11.19 7.15
C LYS A 186 -6.11 10.74 8.03
N THR A 187 -5.33 9.79 7.56
CA THR A 187 -4.08 9.34 8.18
C THR A 187 -2.82 10.01 7.60
N GLY A 188 -2.98 10.87 6.64
CA GLY A 188 -1.94 11.73 6.07
C GLY A 188 -2.25 13.22 6.28
N PRO A 189 -1.33 14.13 5.96
CA PRO A 189 -0.01 13.93 5.38
C PRO A 189 1.06 13.57 6.43
N LEU A 190 1.62 12.39 6.32
CA LEU A 190 2.56 11.80 7.30
C LEU A 190 3.88 12.57 7.43
N TYR A 191 4.28 13.28 6.39
CA TYR A 191 5.53 14.03 6.37
C TYR A 191 5.45 15.37 7.12
N ARG A 192 4.25 15.82 7.39
CA ARG A 192 4.01 17.16 7.94
C ARG A 192 3.33 17.14 9.30
N ALA A 193 2.38 16.22 9.51
CA ALA A 193 1.68 16.12 10.78
C ALA A 193 2.53 15.35 11.80
N ASN A 194 2.58 15.85 13.02
CA ASN A 194 2.93 15.05 14.17
C ASN A 194 1.80 14.06 14.39
N GLN A 195 1.85 12.99 13.60
CA GLN A 195 0.88 11.93 13.65
C GLN A 195 1.31 10.91 14.69
N ASP A 196 0.61 10.97 15.78
CA ASP A 196 0.57 9.90 16.74
C ASP A 196 -0.48 8.87 16.29
N VAL A 197 -1.37 8.45 17.14
CA VAL A 197 -2.45 7.52 16.81
C VAL A 197 -3.75 8.24 16.44
N GLU A 198 -3.84 9.53 16.65
CA GLU A 198 -5.01 10.33 16.29
C GLU A 198 -4.92 10.72 14.81
N PRO A 199 -5.97 10.48 14.02
CA PRO A 199 -6.00 10.86 12.62
C PRO A 199 -6.21 12.37 12.44
N ILE A 200 -6.08 12.84 11.20
CA ILE A 200 -6.36 14.21 10.81
C ILE A 200 -7.86 14.37 10.55
N PRO A 201 -8.54 15.41 11.06
CA PRO A 201 -9.92 15.69 10.74
C PRO A 201 -10.16 15.88 9.24
N ASN A 202 -11.28 15.32 8.73
CA ASN A 202 -11.69 15.46 7.33
C ASN A 202 -13.19 15.77 7.27
N LEU A 203 -14.05 14.89 6.77
CA LEU A 203 -15.51 15.11 6.83
C LEU A 203 -16.05 15.07 8.26
N ALA A 204 -15.43 14.33 9.16
CA ALA A 204 -15.58 14.51 10.60
C ALA A 204 -14.58 15.58 11.08
N LYS A 205 -15.08 16.77 11.45
CA LYS A 205 -14.25 17.90 11.88
C LYS A 205 -13.72 17.78 13.30
N SER A 206 -14.38 16.96 14.13
CA SER A 206 -13.99 16.69 15.52
C SER A 206 -14.71 15.44 16.03
N TRP A 207 -14.19 14.89 17.14
CA TRP A 207 -14.79 13.73 17.81
C TRP A 207 -14.42 13.69 19.28
N GLU A 208 -15.21 12.94 20.04
CA GLU A 208 -14.93 12.61 21.44
C GLU A 208 -15.25 11.15 21.74
N TRP A 209 -14.45 10.57 22.61
CA TRP A 209 -14.70 9.24 23.18
C TRP A 209 -15.50 9.33 24.48
N SER A 210 -16.37 8.35 24.70
CA SER A 210 -16.97 8.13 26.03
C SER A 210 -15.90 7.86 27.09
N GLU A 211 -16.25 8.05 28.36
CA GLU A 211 -15.32 7.84 29.48
C GLU A 211 -14.74 6.41 29.52
N ASP A 212 -15.56 5.43 29.15
CA ASP A 212 -15.17 4.02 29.07
C ASP A 212 -14.49 3.62 27.73
N GLY A 213 -14.39 4.56 26.79
CA GLY A 213 -13.70 4.36 25.51
C GLY A 213 -14.43 3.48 24.50
N HIS A 214 -15.69 3.11 24.73
CA HIS A 214 -16.44 2.24 23.83
C HIS A 214 -17.33 2.99 22.82
N GLU A 215 -17.64 4.26 23.05
CA GLU A 215 -18.41 5.08 22.11
C GLU A 215 -17.53 6.21 21.55
N LEU A 216 -17.58 6.39 20.23
CA LEU A 216 -16.93 7.49 19.50
C LEU A 216 -18.02 8.33 18.85
N THR A 217 -18.22 9.53 19.36
CA THR A 217 -19.11 10.53 18.74
C THR A 217 -18.32 11.41 17.81
N MET A 218 -18.74 11.52 16.55
CA MET A 218 -18.07 12.33 15.52
C MET A 218 -19.00 13.42 15.01
N HIS A 219 -18.47 14.64 14.88
CA HIS A 219 -19.17 15.82 14.37
C HIS A 219 -18.75 16.10 12.93
N LEU A 220 -19.70 16.01 12.01
CA LEU A 220 -19.49 16.22 10.58
C LEU A 220 -19.40 17.71 10.23
N ILE A 221 -18.83 18.00 9.07
CA ILE A 221 -18.75 19.34 8.51
C ILE A 221 -20.14 19.81 8.03
N GLU A 222 -20.71 20.83 8.66
CA GLU A 222 -22.04 21.34 8.36
C GLU A 222 -22.03 22.22 7.11
N GLY A 223 -22.83 21.84 6.10
CA GLY A 223 -23.03 22.63 4.88
C GLY A 223 -22.05 22.29 3.75
N ALA A 224 -21.24 21.24 3.89
CA ALA A 224 -20.54 20.65 2.75
C ALA A 224 -21.55 20.12 1.71
N LYS A 225 -21.16 20.15 0.44
CA LYS A 225 -22.02 19.73 -0.66
C LYS A 225 -21.28 18.80 -1.59
N TRP A 226 -22.01 17.85 -2.14
CA TRP A 226 -21.57 17.05 -3.27
C TRP A 226 -21.31 17.94 -4.51
N SER A 227 -20.58 17.44 -5.46
CA SER A 227 -20.19 18.21 -6.66
C SER A 227 -21.37 18.65 -7.54
N ASP A 228 -22.53 18.02 -7.40
CA ASP A 228 -23.79 18.43 -8.03
C ASP A 228 -24.62 19.45 -7.21
N GLY A 229 -24.12 19.80 -6.03
CA GLY A 229 -24.73 20.78 -5.14
C GLY A 229 -25.66 20.21 -4.08
N ASP A 230 -25.92 18.90 -4.07
CA ASP A 230 -26.72 18.25 -3.02
C ASP A 230 -26.00 18.32 -1.67
N PRO A 231 -26.70 18.52 -0.54
CA PRO A 231 -26.08 18.57 0.77
C PRO A 231 -25.44 17.23 1.17
N PHE A 232 -24.26 17.30 1.80
CA PHE A 232 -23.68 16.17 2.52
C PHE A 232 -24.13 16.18 3.98
N ASP A 233 -24.61 15.05 4.48
CA ASP A 233 -25.00 14.90 5.88
C ASP A 233 -24.84 13.44 6.40
N ALA A 234 -25.29 13.20 7.63
CA ALA A 234 -25.21 11.89 8.29
C ALA A 234 -25.99 10.77 7.58
N GLU A 235 -26.97 11.11 6.72
CA GLU A 235 -27.71 10.09 5.95
C GLU A 235 -26.81 9.40 4.93
N ASP A 236 -25.87 10.14 4.30
CA ASP A 236 -24.87 9.55 3.40
C ASP A 236 -23.96 8.56 4.13
N VAL A 237 -23.56 8.93 5.37
CA VAL A 237 -22.71 8.06 6.20
C VAL A 237 -23.46 6.79 6.60
N ILE A 238 -24.71 6.91 7.06
CA ILE A 238 -25.56 5.76 7.45
C ILE A 238 -25.87 4.87 6.25
N PHE A 239 -26.22 5.45 5.10
CA PHE A 239 -26.45 4.69 3.87
C PHE A 239 -25.19 3.87 3.48
N THR A 240 -24.02 4.51 3.51
CA THR A 240 -22.77 3.82 3.22
C THR A 240 -22.51 2.68 4.20
N TRP A 241 -22.78 2.90 5.50
CA TRP A 241 -22.59 1.89 6.53
C TRP A 241 -23.57 0.73 6.41
N GLU A 242 -24.87 1.03 6.36
CA GLU A 242 -25.92 -0.01 6.42
C GLU A 242 -26.10 -0.75 5.11
N ASP A 243 -26.06 -0.02 3.98
CA ASP A 243 -26.51 -0.52 2.69
C ASP A 243 -25.35 -0.90 1.76
N LEU A 244 -24.13 -0.41 2.02
CA LEU A 244 -22.96 -0.78 1.21
C LEU A 244 -21.95 -1.63 1.99
N ILE A 245 -21.57 -1.24 3.21
CA ILE A 245 -20.57 -1.97 4.00
C ILE A 245 -21.16 -3.21 4.65
N ASN A 246 -22.35 -3.10 5.25
CA ASN A 246 -22.98 -4.19 6.00
C ASN A 246 -23.99 -5.00 5.20
N ASP A 247 -24.30 -4.67 3.95
CA ASP A 247 -25.07 -5.54 3.07
C ASP A 247 -24.16 -6.64 2.49
N PRO A 248 -24.36 -7.92 2.85
CA PRO A 248 -23.49 -9.01 2.39
C PRO A 248 -23.58 -9.28 0.88
N GLN A 249 -24.54 -8.69 0.17
CA GLN A 249 -24.70 -8.81 -1.27
C GLN A 249 -23.96 -7.71 -2.04
N VAL A 250 -23.55 -6.64 -1.35
CA VAL A 250 -22.67 -5.61 -1.89
C VAL A 250 -21.22 -5.98 -1.54
N VAL A 251 -20.55 -6.61 -2.49
CA VAL A 251 -19.20 -7.15 -2.25
C VAL A 251 -18.17 -6.27 -2.97
N ARG A 252 -17.37 -5.52 -2.20
CA ARG A 252 -16.27 -4.74 -2.76
C ARG A 252 -14.93 -5.49 -2.68
N PHE A 253 -14.52 -6.00 -1.56
CA PHE A 253 -13.27 -6.74 -1.36
C PHE A 253 -13.48 -7.92 -0.40
N GLY A 254 -14.61 -8.63 -0.54
CA GLY A 254 -15.03 -9.66 0.40
C GLY A 254 -15.98 -9.11 1.47
N PRO A 255 -16.39 -9.91 2.46
CA PRO A 255 -17.34 -9.50 3.49
C PRO A 255 -16.73 -8.38 4.37
N LYS A 256 -17.08 -7.16 4.08
CA LYS A 256 -16.54 -5.97 4.74
C LYS A 256 -16.94 -5.82 6.19
N GLY A 257 -18.17 -6.24 6.55
CA GLY A 257 -18.68 -6.11 7.90
C GLY A 257 -17.81 -6.78 8.96
N GLU A 258 -17.10 -7.85 8.61
CA GLU A 258 -16.19 -8.53 9.54
C GLU A 258 -14.92 -7.73 9.84
N GLY A 259 -14.43 -6.89 8.91
CA GLY A 259 -13.29 -6.00 9.11
C GLY A 259 -13.56 -4.91 10.15
N TRP A 260 -14.84 -4.62 10.41
CA TRP A 260 -15.28 -3.66 11.41
C TRP A 260 -15.56 -4.27 12.78
N ASN A 261 -15.42 -5.57 12.94
CA ASN A 261 -15.61 -6.23 14.24
C ASN A 261 -14.45 -5.87 15.18
N THR A 262 -14.78 -5.52 16.41
CA THR A 262 -13.80 -5.30 17.47
C THR A 262 -13.99 -6.31 18.57
N ALA A 263 -12.92 -6.91 19.08
CA ALA A 263 -12.98 -8.01 20.06
C ALA A 263 -13.95 -9.15 19.66
N GLY A 264 -14.13 -9.39 18.33
CA GLY A 264 -14.99 -10.44 17.79
C GLY A 264 -16.49 -10.09 17.70
N GLU A 265 -16.87 -8.88 18.05
CA GLU A 265 -18.25 -8.40 18.01
C GLU A 265 -18.44 -7.28 16.98
N PRO A 266 -19.59 -7.18 16.32
CA PRO A 266 -19.89 -6.16 15.33
C PRO A 266 -19.87 -4.75 15.90
N THR A 267 -19.20 -3.82 15.20
CA THR A 267 -19.33 -2.39 15.45
C THR A 267 -20.72 -1.89 15.05
N LYS A 268 -21.25 -0.91 15.77
CA LYS A 268 -22.52 -0.26 15.45
C LYS A 268 -22.28 1.20 15.10
N LEU A 269 -23.07 1.73 14.17
CA LEU A 269 -23.11 3.13 13.81
C LEU A 269 -24.53 3.65 13.90
N GLU A 270 -24.73 4.80 14.54
CA GLU A 270 -26.01 5.45 14.74
C GLU A 270 -25.97 6.91 14.28
N LYS A 271 -27.02 7.37 13.60
CA LYS A 271 -27.27 8.80 13.36
C LYS A 271 -27.83 9.42 14.63
N VAL A 272 -27.13 10.41 15.19
CA VAL A 272 -27.59 11.19 16.36
C VAL A 272 -28.43 12.38 15.89
N ASP A 273 -27.91 13.12 14.90
CA ASP A 273 -28.59 14.19 14.17
C ASP A 273 -28.00 14.31 12.75
N ASP A 274 -28.37 15.34 11.98
CA ASP A 274 -27.94 15.48 10.59
C ASP A 274 -26.41 15.66 10.43
N TYR A 275 -25.70 16.07 11.47
CA TYR A 275 -24.26 16.29 11.44
C TYR A 275 -23.52 15.63 12.62
N THR A 276 -24.16 14.67 13.28
CA THR A 276 -23.56 13.92 14.38
C THR A 276 -23.83 12.42 14.22
N ILE A 277 -22.78 11.63 14.22
CA ILE A 277 -22.82 10.17 14.18
C ILE A 277 -22.12 9.60 15.41
N LYS A 278 -22.48 8.35 15.77
CA LYS A 278 -21.88 7.66 16.91
C LYS A 278 -21.57 6.22 16.58
N PHE A 279 -20.29 5.86 16.70
CA PHE A 279 -19.85 4.47 16.67
C PHE A 279 -19.87 3.87 18.08
N THR A 280 -20.22 2.57 18.17
CA THR A 280 -20.08 1.77 19.39
C THR A 280 -19.25 0.54 19.07
N PHE A 281 -18.14 0.37 19.81
CA PHE A 281 -17.16 -0.70 19.65
C PHE A 281 -17.21 -1.66 20.85
N ALA A 282 -16.87 -2.93 20.61
CA ALA A 282 -16.70 -3.90 21.69
C ALA A 282 -15.34 -3.80 22.37
N ALA A 283 -14.31 -3.31 21.67
CA ALA A 283 -13.01 -2.99 22.24
C ALA A 283 -12.93 -1.52 22.68
N GLU A 284 -12.10 -1.25 23.70
CA GLU A 284 -11.83 0.12 24.15
C GLU A 284 -10.91 0.83 23.15
N LYS A 285 -11.39 1.92 22.54
CA LYS A 285 -10.64 2.82 21.64
C LYS A 285 -9.79 2.08 20.60
N PRO A 286 -10.37 1.25 19.73
CA PRO A 286 -9.61 0.48 18.74
C PRO A 286 -8.99 1.42 17.71
N LEU A 287 -7.63 1.48 17.66
CA LEU A 287 -6.87 2.41 16.81
C LEU A 287 -7.02 2.13 15.33
N GLU A 288 -7.07 0.85 14.98
CA GLU A 288 -7.26 0.37 13.61
C GLU A 288 -8.52 0.93 12.94
N MET A 289 -9.54 1.30 13.73
CA MET A 289 -10.78 1.86 13.19
C MET A 289 -10.56 3.21 12.51
N TYR A 290 -9.63 4.03 12.98
CA TYR A 290 -9.31 5.28 12.31
C TYR A 290 -8.73 5.06 10.91
N TYR A 291 -7.90 4.03 10.75
CA TYR A 291 -7.36 3.69 9.44
C TYR A 291 -8.46 3.19 8.49
N ILE A 292 -9.37 2.35 8.99
CA ILE A 292 -10.51 1.86 8.19
C ILE A 292 -11.45 3.01 7.80
N MET A 293 -11.56 4.06 8.65
CA MET A 293 -12.34 5.28 8.36
C MET A 293 -11.69 6.19 7.30
N ASP A 294 -10.43 5.96 6.94
CA ASP A 294 -9.71 6.72 5.92
C ASP A 294 -9.68 5.95 4.58
N GLU A 295 -8.86 4.94 4.46
CA GLU A 295 -8.40 4.37 3.20
C GLU A 295 -9.40 3.54 2.38
N GLY A 296 -10.40 4.19 1.81
CA GLY A 296 -11.21 3.51 0.81
C GLY A 296 -12.14 2.40 1.33
N ASP A 297 -11.97 1.97 2.57
CA ASP A 297 -12.87 1.01 3.19
C ASP A 297 -14.15 1.68 3.70
N PHE A 298 -14.11 2.98 3.96
CA PHE A 298 -15.27 3.78 4.33
C PHE A 298 -15.36 5.09 3.53
N ASN A 299 -15.20 5.02 2.21
CA ASN A 299 -15.51 6.15 1.34
C ASN A 299 -17.03 6.34 1.30
N ILE A 300 -17.47 7.49 1.84
CA ILE A 300 -18.89 7.82 1.90
C ILE A 300 -19.41 8.01 0.48
N SER A 301 -20.55 7.41 0.21
CA SER A 301 -21.17 7.38 -1.11
C SER A 301 -22.40 8.30 -1.15
N PRO A 302 -22.70 8.96 -2.30
CA PRO A 302 -23.84 9.88 -2.41
C PRO A 302 -25.17 9.11 -2.31
N SER A 303 -25.82 9.22 -1.16
CA SER A 303 -27.08 8.52 -0.87
C SER A 303 -28.19 8.95 -1.81
N HIS A 304 -28.27 10.22 -2.18
CA HIS A 304 -29.25 10.77 -3.10
C HIS A 304 -29.16 10.16 -4.51
N ILE A 305 -27.98 9.71 -4.94
CA ILE A 305 -27.75 9.00 -6.21
C ILE A 305 -27.97 7.50 -6.09
N LEU A 306 -27.34 6.88 -5.07
CA LEU A 306 -27.23 5.40 -5.00
C LEU A 306 -28.40 4.73 -4.30
N LYS A 307 -29.00 5.37 -3.29
CA LYS A 307 -30.12 4.78 -2.56
C LYS A 307 -31.34 4.45 -3.44
N PRO A 308 -31.74 5.32 -4.40
CA PRO A 308 -32.81 4.98 -5.35
C PRO A 308 -32.50 3.82 -6.29
N LEU A 309 -31.22 3.50 -6.48
CA LEU A 309 -30.76 2.41 -7.34
C LEU A 309 -30.49 1.11 -6.57
N HIS A 310 -30.41 1.17 -5.23
CA HIS A 310 -30.07 0.03 -4.40
C HIS A 310 -31.25 -0.97 -4.32
N PRO A 311 -31.03 -2.30 -4.49
CA PRO A 311 -32.10 -3.32 -4.52
C PRO A 311 -33.00 -3.34 -3.28
N LYS A 312 -32.52 -2.91 -2.13
CA LYS A 312 -33.31 -2.75 -0.90
C LYS A 312 -34.47 -1.74 -1.08
N TYR A 313 -34.30 -0.72 -1.91
CA TYR A 313 -35.25 0.38 -2.16
C TYR A 313 -35.86 0.33 -3.56
N ASN A 314 -35.21 -0.36 -4.50
CA ASN A 314 -35.64 -0.53 -5.89
C ASN A 314 -35.70 -2.03 -6.24
N THR A 315 -36.86 -2.61 -6.11
CA THR A 315 -37.11 -4.06 -6.36
C THR A 315 -37.00 -4.45 -7.83
N ASP A 316 -36.93 -3.49 -8.74
CA ASP A 316 -36.76 -3.72 -10.18
C ASP A 316 -35.28 -3.87 -10.57
N MET A 317 -34.35 -3.68 -9.62
CA MET A 317 -32.91 -3.77 -9.77
C MET A 317 -32.32 -4.95 -9.00
N ASP A 318 -31.40 -5.70 -9.58
CA ASP A 318 -30.58 -6.66 -8.85
C ASP A 318 -29.24 -6.05 -8.42
N TYR A 319 -28.46 -6.75 -7.58
CA TYR A 319 -27.16 -6.25 -7.06
C TYR A 319 -26.10 -6.11 -8.14
N LYS A 320 -26.19 -6.87 -9.22
CA LYS A 320 -25.28 -6.70 -10.35
C LYS A 320 -25.64 -5.45 -11.16
N GLU A 321 -26.92 -5.24 -11.43
CA GLU A 321 -27.40 -4.02 -12.09
C GLU A 321 -27.10 -2.79 -11.25
N PHE A 322 -27.21 -2.89 -9.91
CA PHE A 322 -26.80 -1.83 -8.99
C PHE A 322 -25.30 -1.53 -9.08
N ALA A 323 -24.45 -2.55 -9.09
CA ALA A 323 -23.00 -2.34 -9.24
C ALA A 323 -22.67 -1.62 -10.56
N ASP A 324 -23.32 -2.03 -11.66
CA ASP A 324 -23.09 -1.49 -13.01
C ASP A 324 -23.89 -0.19 -13.29
N ALA A 325 -24.62 0.35 -12.33
CA ALA A 325 -25.57 1.47 -12.54
C ALA A 325 -24.94 2.80 -12.90
N LEU A 326 -23.65 3.01 -12.54
CA LEU A 326 -22.90 4.22 -12.88
C LEU A 326 -21.74 3.86 -13.82
N PRO A 327 -22.02 3.57 -15.11
CA PRO A 327 -20.99 3.20 -16.07
C PRO A 327 -20.02 4.35 -16.37
N PRO A 328 -18.82 4.08 -16.92
CA PRO A 328 -17.76 5.08 -17.07
C PRO A 328 -18.10 6.25 -18.03
N ASP A 329 -19.08 6.10 -18.88
CA ASP A 329 -19.59 7.14 -19.78
C ASP A 329 -20.74 7.98 -19.18
N LEU A 330 -21.22 7.62 -17.98
CA LEU A 330 -22.16 8.43 -17.21
C LEU A 330 -21.39 9.51 -16.45
N LEU A 331 -21.24 10.66 -17.07
CA LEU A 331 -20.48 11.79 -16.57
C LEU A 331 -21.32 13.08 -16.55
N PRO A 332 -21.03 13.99 -15.60
CA PRO A 332 -19.99 13.96 -14.57
C PRO A 332 -20.30 12.97 -13.44
N ALA A 333 -19.24 12.38 -12.85
CA ALA A 333 -19.40 11.56 -11.65
C ALA A 333 -19.56 12.45 -10.39
N VAL A 334 -20.46 12.09 -9.48
CA VAL A 334 -20.69 12.85 -8.25
C VAL A 334 -19.65 12.48 -7.19
N THR A 335 -18.98 13.50 -6.60
CA THR A 335 -17.93 13.33 -5.59
C THR A 335 -17.89 14.51 -4.63
N LEU A 336 -17.27 14.31 -3.44
CA LEU A 336 -16.88 15.37 -2.49
C LEU A 336 -15.43 15.83 -2.70
N GLY A 337 -14.68 15.21 -3.60
CA GLY A 337 -13.26 15.51 -3.80
C GLY A 337 -13.02 16.79 -4.61
N PRO A 338 -11.74 17.25 -4.66
CA PRO A 338 -11.36 18.49 -5.31
C PRO A 338 -11.51 18.49 -6.84
N TRP A 339 -11.50 17.33 -7.49
CA TRP A 339 -11.69 17.21 -8.93
C TRP A 339 -12.80 16.22 -9.27
N VAL A 340 -13.57 16.57 -10.28
CA VAL A 340 -14.74 15.83 -10.78
C VAL A 340 -14.42 15.21 -12.13
N PRO A 341 -14.58 13.89 -12.34
CA PRO A 341 -14.52 13.27 -13.65
C PRO A 341 -15.58 13.86 -14.61
N VAL A 342 -15.14 14.40 -15.74
CA VAL A 342 -16.03 15.09 -16.73
C VAL A 342 -15.94 14.53 -18.14
N GLU A 343 -14.87 13.83 -18.49
CA GLU A 343 -14.70 13.19 -19.79
C GLU A 343 -13.90 11.89 -19.62
N TYR A 344 -14.36 10.82 -20.21
CA TYR A 344 -13.68 9.55 -20.27
C TYR A 344 -13.69 8.99 -21.70
N LYS A 345 -12.55 8.54 -22.17
CA LYS A 345 -12.37 7.78 -23.39
C LYS A 345 -11.62 6.51 -23.07
N THR A 346 -12.26 5.39 -23.31
CA THR A 346 -11.71 4.06 -23.01
C THR A 346 -10.31 3.92 -23.59
N ASP A 347 -9.36 3.46 -22.77
CA ASP A 347 -7.95 3.22 -23.12
C ASP A 347 -7.18 4.42 -23.68
N GLU A 348 -7.74 5.62 -23.60
CA GLU A 348 -7.12 6.83 -24.12
C GLU A 348 -6.90 7.86 -23.01
N LEU A 349 -7.98 8.34 -22.36
CA LEU A 349 -7.83 9.43 -21.42
C LEU A 349 -9.03 9.57 -20.47
N LEU A 350 -8.77 10.10 -19.26
CA LEU A 350 -9.76 10.64 -18.34
C LEU A 350 -9.40 12.09 -18.04
N ILE A 351 -10.40 12.98 -18.07
CA ILE A 351 -10.25 14.38 -17.67
C ILE A 351 -11.11 14.63 -16.43
N MET A 352 -10.51 15.22 -15.42
CA MET A 352 -11.20 15.73 -14.23
C MET A 352 -11.02 17.25 -14.15
N ARG A 353 -12.06 17.91 -13.67
CA ARG A 353 -12.09 19.37 -13.52
C ARG A 353 -12.33 19.76 -12.09
N ARG A 354 -11.85 20.95 -11.71
CA ARG A 354 -12.09 21.57 -10.41
C ARG A 354 -13.55 21.38 -9.98
N ASN A 355 -13.75 20.92 -8.75
CA ASN A 355 -15.05 20.87 -8.10
C ASN A 355 -15.42 22.26 -7.55
N PRO A 356 -16.42 22.94 -8.07
CA PRO A 356 -16.80 24.27 -7.57
C PRO A 356 -17.45 24.21 -6.17
N TYR A 357 -17.83 23.04 -5.67
CA TYR A 357 -18.38 22.81 -4.34
C TYR A 357 -17.37 22.23 -3.35
N PHE A 358 -16.08 22.14 -3.74
CA PHE A 358 -15.08 21.61 -2.83
C PHE A 358 -14.97 22.48 -1.56
N TRP A 359 -15.02 21.84 -0.41
CA TRP A 359 -15.30 22.45 0.89
C TRP A 359 -14.06 22.92 1.66
N THR A 360 -12.88 22.91 1.01
CA THR A 360 -11.60 23.32 1.59
C THR A 360 -11.12 24.62 0.98
N VAL A 361 -10.56 25.49 1.84
CA VAL A 361 -9.95 26.77 1.43
C VAL A 361 -8.56 26.90 2.06
N ASP A 362 -7.74 27.83 1.57
CA ASP A 362 -6.54 28.28 2.29
C ASP A 362 -6.84 29.37 3.33
N GLU A 363 -5.84 29.83 4.07
CA GLU A 363 -6.03 30.85 5.12
C GLU A 363 -6.37 32.26 4.59
N GLU A 364 -6.15 32.54 3.30
CA GLU A 364 -6.57 33.76 2.62
C GLU A 364 -7.98 33.63 2.03
N GLY A 365 -8.64 32.47 2.16
CA GLY A 365 -9.99 32.21 1.67
C GLY A 365 -10.05 31.75 0.23
N ASN A 366 -8.95 31.42 -0.41
CA ASN A 366 -8.94 30.86 -1.75
C ASN A 366 -9.49 29.42 -1.73
N GLN A 367 -10.57 29.16 -2.50
CA GLN A 367 -11.15 27.83 -2.60
C GLN A 367 -10.20 26.88 -3.35
N LEU A 368 -9.81 25.78 -2.72
CA LEU A 368 -8.96 24.77 -3.31
C LEU A 368 -9.73 23.87 -4.32
N PRO A 369 -9.07 23.11 -5.17
CA PRO A 369 -7.62 23.02 -5.38
C PRO A 369 -7.05 24.23 -6.14
N TYR A 370 -5.73 24.45 -6.12
CA TYR A 370 -5.12 25.47 -6.97
C TYR A 370 -5.09 25.06 -8.44
N ILE A 371 -4.81 23.79 -8.75
CA ILE A 371 -4.78 23.25 -10.12
C ILE A 371 -6.22 23.06 -10.63
N ASP A 372 -6.50 23.55 -11.83
CA ASP A 372 -7.84 23.53 -12.40
C ASP A 372 -8.25 22.20 -13.04
N GLU A 373 -7.28 21.45 -13.57
CA GLU A 373 -7.54 20.24 -14.36
C GLU A 373 -6.59 19.10 -13.95
N ALA A 374 -7.11 17.88 -13.92
CA ALA A 374 -6.29 16.68 -13.86
C ALA A 374 -6.59 15.79 -15.08
N VAL A 375 -5.53 15.36 -15.77
CA VAL A 375 -5.61 14.56 -16.99
C VAL A 375 -4.83 13.26 -16.79
N TYR A 376 -5.54 12.16 -16.85
CA TYR A 376 -4.95 10.83 -16.80
C TYR A 376 -4.93 10.22 -18.20
N LYS A 377 -3.72 10.00 -18.74
CA LYS A 377 -3.56 9.16 -19.92
C LYS A 377 -3.81 7.71 -19.52
N LYS A 378 -4.45 6.97 -20.40
CA LYS A 378 -4.72 5.54 -20.20
C LYS A 378 -3.83 4.70 -21.10
N GLY A 379 -3.47 3.50 -20.65
CA GLY A 379 -2.65 2.58 -21.44
C GLY A 379 -2.62 1.18 -20.84
N PRO A 380 -2.04 0.20 -21.55
CA PRO A 380 -2.18 -1.22 -21.20
C PRO A 380 -1.27 -1.70 -20.06
N THR A 381 -0.25 -0.92 -19.67
CA THR A 381 0.73 -1.37 -18.64
C THR A 381 1.15 -0.25 -17.72
N GLY A 382 1.46 -0.58 -16.46
CA GLY A 382 1.94 0.37 -15.45
C GLY A 382 3.29 1.02 -15.79
N ALA A 383 4.16 0.35 -16.56
CA ALA A 383 5.44 0.90 -17.02
C ALA A 383 5.26 2.20 -17.82
N GLY A 384 4.12 2.37 -18.49
CA GLY A 384 3.77 3.60 -19.20
C GLY A 384 3.74 4.84 -18.32
N ARG A 385 3.49 4.70 -17.03
CA ARG A 385 3.49 5.81 -16.05
C ARG A 385 4.89 6.41 -15.90
N THR A 386 5.89 5.58 -15.62
CA THR A 386 7.28 6.02 -15.49
C THR A 386 7.82 6.58 -16.81
N GLU A 387 7.55 5.91 -17.93
CA GLU A 387 7.92 6.38 -19.27
C GLU A 387 7.30 7.74 -19.62
N CYS A 388 6.02 7.94 -19.29
CA CYS A 388 5.32 9.20 -19.51
C CYS A 388 5.99 10.36 -18.74
N THR A 389 6.39 10.12 -17.48
CA THR A 389 7.03 11.13 -16.64
C THR A 389 8.44 11.46 -17.14
N ILE A 390 9.24 10.45 -17.49
CA ILE A 390 10.58 10.64 -18.06
C ILE A 390 10.52 11.43 -19.36
N ALA A 391 9.52 11.20 -20.20
CA ALA A 391 9.31 11.92 -21.45
C ALA A 391 8.70 13.33 -21.27
N GLY A 392 8.46 13.81 -20.05
CA GLY A 392 7.84 15.13 -19.77
C GLY A 392 6.36 15.21 -20.10
N GLY A 393 5.72 14.07 -20.35
CA GLY A 393 4.28 13.98 -20.66
C GLY A 393 3.37 13.82 -19.46
N CYS A 394 3.94 13.42 -18.31
CA CYS A 394 3.28 13.29 -17.01
C CYS A 394 4.07 14.04 -15.94
N ASP A 395 3.42 14.41 -14.87
CA ASP A 395 3.97 15.24 -13.79
C ASP A 395 4.30 14.43 -12.54
N HIS A 396 3.87 13.18 -12.53
CA HIS A 396 3.97 12.34 -11.35
C HIS A 396 4.08 10.85 -11.70
N THR A 397 4.89 10.11 -10.95
CA THR A 397 4.87 8.65 -10.90
C THR A 397 5.48 8.11 -9.61
N ASN A 398 4.92 7.03 -9.06
CA ASN A 398 5.58 6.21 -8.05
C ASN A 398 6.65 5.36 -8.73
N VAL A 399 7.85 5.31 -8.12
CA VAL A 399 8.97 4.48 -8.55
C VAL A 399 9.21 3.42 -7.49
N GLU A 400 8.70 2.22 -7.74
CA GLU A 400 8.69 1.12 -6.77
C GLU A 400 9.12 -0.23 -7.34
N ASN A 401 9.56 -0.26 -8.60
CA ASN A 401 10.12 -1.43 -9.26
C ASN A 401 11.63 -1.26 -9.44
N PRO A 402 12.44 -1.66 -8.43
CA PRO A 402 13.86 -1.30 -8.37
C PRO A 402 14.70 -1.85 -9.52
N SER A 403 14.33 -2.99 -10.10
CA SER A 403 15.08 -3.60 -11.19
C SER A 403 14.94 -2.87 -12.52
N SER A 404 13.81 -2.24 -12.78
CA SER A 404 13.48 -1.61 -14.06
C SER A 404 13.45 -0.08 -14.01
N GLU A 405 13.01 0.49 -12.90
CA GLU A 405 12.67 1.91 -12.82
C GLU A 405 13.76 2.76 -12.15
N TYR A 406 14.47 2.24 -11.11
CA TYR A 406 15.41 3.03 -10.34
C TYR A 406 16.52 3.62 -11.19
N LEU A 407 17.21 2.80 -11.98
CA LEU A 407 18.32 3.28 -12.80
C LEU A 407 17.85 4.26 -13.88
N THR A 408 16.75 3.90 -14.56
CA THR A 408 16.20 4.73 -15.65
C THR A 408 15.74 6.09 -15.14
N SER A 409 15.00 6.10 -14.02
CA SER A 409 14.52 7.34 -13.40
C SER A 409 15.64 8.23 -12.87
N LEU A 410 16.66 7.61 -12.21
CA LEU A 410 17.83 8.34 -11.72
C LEU A 410 18.65 8.97 -12.85
N GLN A 411 18.87 8.22 -13.94
CA GLN A 411 19.60 8.73 -15.10
C GLN A 411 18.83 9.86 -15.77
N ALA A 412 17.54 9.69 -16.01
CA ALA A 412 16.72 10.71 -16.64
C ALA A 412 16.59 11.98 -15.77
N ALA A 413 16.46 11.84 -14.44
CA ALA A 413 16.38 12.99 -13.53
C ALA A 413 17.71 13.77 -13.42
N ALA A 414 18.84 13.13 -13.75
CA ALA A 414 20.17 13.77 -13.75
C ALA A 414 20.44 14.60 -15.00
N GLU A 415 19.61 14.47 -16.05
CA GLU A 415 19.78 15.29 -17.27
C GLU A 415 19.49 16.77 -16.96
N PRO A 416 20.27 17.72 -17.56
CA PRO A 416 20.14 19.15 -17.26
C PRO A 416 18.78 19.74 -17.56
N ASP A 417 18.05 19.18 -18.53
CA ASP A 417 16.75 19.60 -19.02
C ASP A 417 15.59 18.71 -18.50
N ALA A 418 15.85 17.81 -17.55
CA ALA A 418 14.80 17.02 -16.93
C ALA A 418 13.70 17.90 -16.32
N GLU A 419 12.45 17.67 -16.70
CA GLU A 419 11.29 18.40 -16.18
C GLU A 419 10.82 17.88 -14.81
N PHE A 420 11.36 16.77 -14.33
CA PHE A 420 11.02 16.15 -13.05
C PHE A 420 12.24 16.02 -12.13
N LYS A 421 11.97 15.80 -10.84
CA LYS A 421 12.95 15.47 -9.80
C LYS A 421 12.57 14.15 -9.15
N MET A 422 13.55 13.42 -8.63
CA MET A 422 13.34 12.24 -7.80
C MET A 422 13.32 12.65 -6.32
N ASN A 423 12.31 12.16 -5.60
CA ASN A 423 12.26 12.17 -4.15
C ASN A 423 12.18 10.71 -3.66
N TRP A 424 12.92 10.39 -2.60
CA TRP A 424 12.94 9.04 -2.04
C TRP A 424 12.31 9.05 -0.65
N GLY A 425 11.42 8.10 -0.41
CA GLY A 425 10.81 7.85 0.88
C GLY A 425 11.73 7.12 1.87
N PRO A 426 11.21 6.74 3.03
CA PRO A 426 11.89 5.86 3.98
C PRO A 426 12.07 4.44 3.41
N GLU A 427 12.73 3.57 4.17
CA GLU A 427 12.88 2.15 3.81
C GLU A 427 11.59 1.41 4.14
N ASP A 428 10.77 1.15 3.11
CA ASP A 428 9.44 0.55 3.20
C ASP A 428 9.09 -0.42 2.06
N LEU A 429 10.05 -0.75 1.20
CA LEU A 429 9.90 -1.67 0.09
C LEU A 429 10.66 -2.97 0.37
N ALA A 430 10.03 -3.93 1.03
CA ALA A 430 10.67 -5.17 1.45
C ALA A 430 10.24 -6.39 0.61
N PHE A 431 11.11 -7.40 0.57
CA PHE A 431 10.79 -8.74 0.05
C PHE A 431 11.15 -9.78 1.12
N ASN A 432 10.19 -10.62 1.46
CA ASN A 432 10.35 -11.65 2.48
C ASN A 432 10.17 -13.05 1.91
N LEU A 433 10.92 -14.00 2.48
CA LEU A 433 10.69 -15.43 2.33
C LEU A 433 9.83 -15.91 3.50
N GLU A 434 8.68 -16.44 3.20
CA GLU A 434 7.79 -17.05 4.18
C GLU A 434 7.78 -18.58 4.02
N LEU A 435 7.80 -19.26 5.16
CA LEU A 435 7.66 -20.69 5.27
C LEU A 435 6.29 -21.02 5.84
N ASN A 436 5.57 -21.94 5.23
CA ASN A 436 4.26 -22.33 5.72
C ASN A 436 4.39 -23.17 7.01
N GLN A 437 4.03 -22.58 8.14
CA GLN A 437 4.14 -23.16 9.47
C GLN A 437 2.81 -23.72 10.02
N SER A 438 1.75 -23.78 9.19
CA SER A 438 0.46 -24.34 9.61
C SER A 438 0.55 -25.85 9.83
N GLU A 439 0.00 -26.33 10.93
CA GLU A 439 -0.11 -27.78 11.20
C GLU A 439 -1.43 -28.37 10.72
N THR A 440 -2.33 -27.56 10.16
CA THR A 440 -3.69 -27.99 9.84
C THR A 440 -4.11 -27.68 8.41
N ALA A 441 -3.70 -26.52 7.84
CA ALA A 441 -4.14 -26.11 6.53
C ALA A 441 -3.24 -26.64 5.40
N GLY A 442 -3.84 -27.16 4.33
CA GLY A 442 -3.15 -27.60 3.13
C GLY A 442 -2.28 -28.85 3.27
N ILE A 443 -2.43 -29.61 4.36
CA ILE A 443 -1.70 -30.88 4.61
C ILE A 443 -2.42 -32.01 3.90
N LYS A 444 -1.72 -32.68 2.98
CA LYS A 444 -2.29 -33.76 2.14
C LYS A 444 -1.73 -35.13 2.52
N ASP A 445 -0.50 -35.18 3.03
CA ASP A 445 0.21 -36.43 3.29
C ASP A 445 1.29 -36.29 4.38
N ASP A 446 2.03 -37.40 4.62
CA ASP A 446 3.12 -37.45 5.59
C ASP A 446 4.30 -36.53 5.23
N ARG A 447 4.53 -36.27 3.92
CA ARG A 447 5.54 -35.32 3.46
C ARG A 447 5.18 -33.89 3.92
N ASP A 448 3.95 -33.47 3.70
CA ASP A 448 3.51 -32.15 4.13
C ASP A 448 3.60 -31.99 5.63
N THR A 449 3.20 -33.02 6.40
CA THR A 449 3.37 -33.05 7.86
C THR A 449 4.82 -32.86 8.28
N ALA A 450 5.76 -33.58 7.63
CA ALA A 450 7.20 -33.47 7.92
C ALA A 450 7.73 -32.06 7.58
N VAL A 451 7.31 -31.49 6.45
CA VAL A 451 7.71 -30.14 6.04
C VAL A 451 7.24 -29.10 7.03
N ARG A 452 5.97 -29.17 7.47
CA ARG A 452 5.44 -28.21 8.47
C ARG A 452 6.18 -28.34 9.80
N ALA A 453 6.44 -29.56 10.27
CA ALA A 453 7.21 -29.78 11.48
C ALA A 453 8.63 -29.19 11.36
N LEU A 454 9.32 -29.41 10.23
CA LEU A 454 10.65 -28.85 9.98
C LEU A 454 10.63 -27.31 9.93
N PHE A 455 9.65 -26.71 9.24
CA PHE A 455 9.52 -25.25 9.13
C PHE A 455 9.22 -24.59 10.50
N ARG A 456 8.68 -25.33 11.45
CA ARG A 456 8.45 -24.88 12.83
C ARG A 456 9.69 -24.94 13.73
N GLU A 457 10.77 -25.61 13.28
CA GLU A 457 12.04 -25.65 14.01
C GLU A 457 12.80 -24.33 13.87
N ASP A 458 13.13 -23.66 14.99
CA ASP A 458 13.89 -22.40 14.99
C ASP A 458 15.24 -22.56 14.30
N LYS A 459 15.95 -23.67 14.58
CA LYS A 459 17.25 -23.97 13.95
C LYS A 459 17.16 -24.08 12.43
N PHE A 460 16.05 -24.61 11.91
CA PHE A 460 15.86 -24.69 10.47
C PHE A 460 15.71 -23.29 9.85
N ARG A 461 14.88 -22.43 10.45
CA ARG A 461 14.70 -21.06 9.96
C ARG A 461 15.98 -20.22 10.10
N GLN A 462 16.75 -20.44 11.20
CA GLN A 462 18.08 -19.84 11.34
C GLN A 462 19.07 -20.34 10.27
N ALA A 463 19.05 -21.64 9.96
CA ALA A 463 19.88 -22.21 8.89
C ALA A 463 19.53 -21.59 7.52
N ILE A 464 18.25 -21.45 7.22
CA ILE A 464 17.78 -20.73 6.00
C ILE A 464 18.31 -19.29 6.03
N SER A 465 18.16 -18.58 7.14
CA SER A 465 18.59 -17.19 7.26
C SER A 465 20.10 -17.03 7.05
N HIS A 466 20.94 -17.93 7.58
CA HIS A 466 22.38 -17.95 7.35
C HIS A 466 22.77 -18.36 5.91
N ALA A 467 21.92 -19.09 5.19
CA ALA A 467 22.17 -19.46 3.80
C ALA A 467 21.96 -18.31 2.81
N LEU A 468 21.25 -17.23 3.20
CA LEU A 468 20.89 -16.14 2.32
C LEU A 468 21.97 -15.04 2.29
N ASP A 469 22.64 -14.89 1.14
CA ASP A 469 23.45 -13.73 0.81
C ASP A 469 22.54 -12.56 0.40
N ARG A 470 22.07 -11.82 1.41
CA ARG A 470 21.11 -10.72 1.22
C ARG A 470 21.71 -9.55 0.44
N ASP A 471 23.00 -9.28 0.61
CA ASP A 471 23.71 -8.26 -0.16
C ASP A 471 23.81 -8.66 -1.64
N GLY A 472 24.10 -9.93 -1.90
CA GLY A 472 24.07 -10.50 -3.26
C GLY A 472 22.69 -10.39 -3.90
N ILE A 473 21.62 -10.68 -3.14
CA ILE A 473 20.23 -10.50 -3.61
C ILE A 473 19.97 -9.02 -3.96
N ALA A 474 20.29 -8.09 -3.06
CA ALA A 474 20.09 -6.66 -3.28
C ALA A 474 20.80 -6.19 -4.57
N GLN A 475 22.08 -6.58 -4.74
CA GLN A 475 22.87 -6.24 -5.93
C GLN A 475 22.36 -6.88 -7.23
N SER A 476 21.68 -8.03 -7.16
CA SER A 476 21.08 -8.67 -8.34
C SER A 476 19.84 -7.94 -8.83
N ILE A 477 19.16 -7.22 -7.94
CA ILE A 477 18.00 -6.39 -8.28
C ILE A 477 18.46 -5.00 -8.74
N PHE A 478 19.25 -4.33 -7.90
CA PHE A 478 19.72 -2.97 -8.17
C PHE A 478 21.11 -2.71 -7.55
N ARG A 479 22.08 -2.32 -8.38
CA ARG A 479 23.44 -1.97 -7.93
C ARG A 479 23.50 -0.53 -7.44
N GLY A 480 23.15 -0.30 -6.17
CA GLY A 480 23.17 1.03 -5.59
C GLY A 480 22.74 1.00 -4.12
N PRO A 481 22.80 2.14 -3.46
CA PRO A 481 22.56 2.24 -2.02
C PRO A 481 21.06 2.27 -1.64
N LEU A 482 20.14 2.26 -2.62
CA LEU A 482 18.70 2.33 -2.40
C LEU A 482 18.09 0.99 -1.99
N LEU A 483 18.84 -0.11 -2.13
CA LEU A 483 18.42 -1.47 -1.73
C LEU A 483 19.51 -2.08 -0.85
N ARG A 484 19.15 -2.73 0.26
CA ARG A 484 20.10 -3.38 1.16
C ARG A 484 19.53 -4.62 1.84
N ALA A 485 20.39 -5.37 2.53
CA ALA A 485 20.00 -6.51 3.35
C ALA A 485 18.96 -6.15 4.41
N PHE A 486 17.98 -7.04 4.61
CA PHE A 486 16.89 -6.88 5.57
C PHE A 486 16.57 -8.20 6.27
N PRO A 487 16.48 -8.24 7.63
CA PRO A 487 16.21 -9.46 8.36
C PRO A 487 14.73 -9.87 8.42
N GLY A 488 13.81 -8.96 8.09
CA GLY A 488 12.37 -9.08 8.30
C GLY A 488 11.89 -8.26 9.51
N GLY A 489 10.60 -8.29 9.76
CA GLY A 489 9.96 -7.57 10.88
C GLY A 489 9.69 -6.10 10.57
N LEU A 490 9.75 -5.25 11.60
CA LEU A 490 9.47 -3.82 11.52
C LEU A 490 10.41 -3.13 10.53
N PHE A 491 9.86 -2.28 9.69
CA PHE A 491 10.66 -1.58 8.68
C PHE A 491 11.57 -0.53 9.31
N PRO A 492 12.85 -0.46 8.89
CA PRO A 492 13.77 0.58 9.35
C PRO A 492 13.31 2.01 9.06
N GLY A 493 12.41 2.20 8.09
CA GLY A 493 11.77 3.47 7.80
C GLY A 493 10.68 3.88 8.79
N SER A 494 10.22 2.97 9.66
CA SER A 494 9.21 3.27 10.68
C SER A 494 9.75 4.27 11.72
N PRO A 495 8.97 5.28 12.12
CA PRO A 495 9.35 6.19 13.20
C PRO A 495 9.48 5.49 14.57
N GLU A 496 8.85 4.32 14.72
CA GLU A 496 8.91 3.51 15.93
C GLU A 496 10.08 2.52 15.95
N PHE A 497 10.81 2.36 14.84
CA PHE A 497 11.91 1.40 14.73
C PHE A 497 13.06 1.70 15.70
N ASP A 498 13.55 0.64 16.34
CA ASP A 498 14.79 0.64 17.11
C ASP A 498 15.70 -0.50 16.61
N PRO A 499 16.88 -0.22 16.03
CA PRO A 499 17.79 -1.24 15.54
C PRO A 499 18.25 -2.23 16.60
N ALA A 500 18.19 -1.86 17.90
CA ALA A 500 18.52 -2.77 19.00
C ALA A 500 17.50 -3.91 19.19
N SER A 501 16.31 -3.79 18.61
CA SER A 501 15.29 -4.84 18.59
C SER A 501 15.52 -5.92 17.55
N VAL A 502 16.47 -5.73 16.64
CA VAL A 502 16.70 -6.64 15.52
C VAL A 502 17.69 -7.75 15.90
N VAL A 503 17.29 -9.00 15.71
CA VAL A 503 18.22 -10.15 15.72
C VAL A 503 18.55 -10.49 14.26
N TYR A 504 19.80 -10.23 13.86
CA TYR A 504 20.23 -10.42 12.49
C TYR A 504 21.20 -11.58 12.33
N TYR A 505 20.75 -12.61 11.62
CA TYR A 505 21.56 -13.77 11.26
C TYR A 505 22.25 -13.48 9.91
N GLY A 506 23.53 -13.14 9.95
CA GLY A 506 24.32 -12.83 8.77
C GLY A 506 24.59 -14.04 7.89
N PHE A 507 24.98 -13.77 6.64
CA PHE A 507 25.34 -14.82 5.67
C PHE A 507 26.51 -15.66 6.15
N ASP A 508 26.29 -16.95 6.35
CA ASP A 508 27.28 -17.96 6.78
C ASP A 508 26.85 -19.36 6.36
N VAL A 509 27.35 -19.83 5.23
CA VAL A 509 27.00 -21.12 4.65
C VAL A 509 27.42 -22.30 5.55
N GLU A 510 28.55 -22.19 6.24
CA GLU A 510 29.03 -23.26 7.13
C GLU A 510 28.20 -23.35 8.42
N LYS A 511 27.77 -22.21 8.97
CA LYS A 511 26.83 -22.20 10.08
C LYS A 511 25.46 -22.76 9.67
N SER A 512 24.99 -22.43 8.47
CA SER A 512 23.77 -23.02 7.91
C SER A 512 23.83 -24.53 7.85
N LYS A 513 24.88 -25.07 7.25
CA LYS A 513 25.10 -26.52 7.17
C LYS A 513 25.22 -27.19 8.55
N ALA A 514 25.88 -26.55 9.49
CA ALA A 514 26.00 -27.07 10.86
C ALA A 514 24.63 -27.20 11.56
N LEU A 515 23.80 -26.16 11.45
CA LEU A 515 22.43 -26.15 11.99
C LEU A 515 21.54 -27.23 11.35
N LEU A 516 21.65 -27.42 10.03
CA LEU A 516 20.93 -28.50 9.32
C LEU A 516 21.38 -29.88 9.78
N ALA A 517 22.68 -30.08 10.00
CA ALA A 517 23.21 -31.33 10.56
C ALA A 517 22.76 -31.59 11.99
N GLU A 518 22.66 -30.55 12.86
CA GLU A 518 22.13 -30.67 14.21
C GLU A 518 20.66 -31.12 14.26
N LEU A 519 19.90 -30.85 13.18
CA LEU A 519 18.53 -31.36 13.01
C LEU A 519 18.47 -32.80 12.47
N GLY A 520 19.62 -33.45 12.28
CA GLY A 520 19.70 -34.80 11.74
C GLY A 520 19.49 -34.90 10.22
N LEU A 521 19.55 -33.78 9.54
CA LEU A 521 19.41 -33.72 8.07
C LEU A 521 20.75 -34.05 7.43
N ALA A 522 20.78 -35.05 6.53
CA ALA A 522 22.00 -35.52 5.87
C ALA A 522 21.66 -36.05 4.46
N ASP A 523 22.58 -35.90 3.52
CA ASP A 523 22.51 -36.54 2.22
C ASP A 523 22.88 -38.03 2.37
N SER A 524 21.87 -38.86 2.60
CA SER A 524 22.05 -40.28 2.96
C SER A 524 22.23 -41.19 1.73
N ASP A 525 21.88 -40.73 0.56
CA ASP A 525 21.97 -41.47 -0.70
C ASP A 525 23.01 -40.87 -1.69
N ASN A 526 23.70 -39.81 -1.32
CA ASN A 526 24.73 -39.09 -2.06
C ASN A 526 24.22 -38.53 -3.41
N ASN A 527 22.99 -38.02 -3.42
CA ASN A 527 22.40 -37.35 -4.57
C ASN A 527 22.58 -35.81 -4.54
N GLY A 528 23.20 -35.26 -3.49
CA GLY A 528 23.44 -33.85 -3.28
C GLY A 528 22.28 -33.10 -2.59
N ILE A 529 21.24 -33.82 -2.18
CA ILE A 529 20.09 -33.29 -1.48
C ILE A 529 20.00 -33.89 -0.08
N LEU A 530 19.78 -33.07 0.94
CA LEU A 530 19.57 -33.55 2.30
C LEU A 530 18.23 -34.31 2.39
N ASN A 531 18.20 -35.33 3.24
CA ASN A 531 17.02 -36.13 3.51
C ASN A 531 16.44 -35.81 4.89
N PHE A 532 15.14 -36.00 5.03
CA PHE A 532 14.51 -36.09 6.36
C PHE A 532 15.13 -37.23 7.17
N PRO A 533 15.17 -37.15 8.52
CA PRO A 533 15.67 -38.21 9.37
C PRO A 533 15.03 -39.58 9.05
N ALA A 534 15.74 -40.66 9.32
CA ALA A 534 15.32 -42.04 8.96
C ALA A 534 14.08 -42.52 9.74
N ASP A 535 13.63 -41.79 10.74
CA ASP A 535 12.45 -42.03 11.55
C ASP A 535 11.52 -40.80 11.57
N GLY A 536 10.24 -41.05 11.65
CA GLY A 536 9.22 -39.99 11.61
C GLY A 536 8.53 -39.76 10.26
N PRO A 537 7.65 -38.75 10.17
CA PRO A 537 7.01 -38.38 8.93
C PRO A 537 8.03 -37.98 7.86
N GLY A 538 7.82 -38.39 6.61
CA GLY A 538 8.75 -38.08 5.51
C GLY A 538 10.09 -38.83 5.56
N ALA A 539 10.26 -39.85 6.42
CA ALA A 539 11.51 -40.57 6.66
C ALA A 539 12.28 -40.91 5.36
N GLY A 540 13.53 -40.43 5.28
CA GLY A 540 14.44 -40.69 4.17
C GLY A 540 14.09 -40.02 2.84
N GLN A 541 13.02 -39.21 2.76
CA GLN A 541 12.69 -38.41 1.58
C GLN A 541 13.62 -37.22 1.45
N ASP A 542 13.88 -36.81 0.20
CA ASP A 542 14.66 -35.61 -0.11
C ASP A 542 13.97 -34.33 0.39
N LEU A 543 14.74 -33.35 0.85
CA LEU A 543 14.27 -32.00 1.15
C LEU A 543 14.03 -31.24 -0.17
N VAL A 544 12.81 -31.37 -0.69
CA VAL A 544 12.39 -30.69 -1.94
C VAL A 544 11.20 -29.81 -1.65
N PHE A 545 11.32 -28.50 -1.87
CA PHE A 545 10.29 -27.52 -1.60
C PHE A 545 9.88 -26.73 -2.84
N GLY A 546 8.59 -26.32 -2.90
CA GLY A 546 8.10 -25.35 -3.85
C GLY A 546 8.26 -23.93 -3.29
N LEU A 547 8.76 -23.00 -4.10
CA LEU A 547 8.85 -21.58 -3.77
C LEU A 547 7.95 -20.78 -4.70
N ASN A 548 6.82 -20.31 -4.20
CA ASN A 548 5.85 -19.54 -4.96
C ASN A 548 6.27 -18.07 -5.03
N SER A 549 6.09 -17.44 -6.20
CA SER A 549 6.30 -16.01 -6.42
C SER A 549 5.25 -15.47 -7.40
N SER A 550 5.04 -14.15 -7.40
CA SER A 550 4.16 -13.51 -8.37
C SER A 550 4.82 -13.38 -9.73
N GLU A 551 4.10 -13.70 -10.80
CA GLU A 551 4.49 -13.40 -12.19
C GLU A 551 4.47 -11.88 -12.44
N ASP A 552 3.63 -11.16 -11.72
CA ASP A 552 3.41 -9.72 -11.89
C ASP A 552 4.49 -8.87 -11.19
N GLN A 553 5.38 -9.50 -10.40
CA GLN A 553 6.47 -8.84 -9.66
C GLN A 553 7.83 -9.38 -10.09
N ALA A 554 8.50 -8.67 -10.99
CA ALA A 554 9.80 -9.07 -11.53
C ALA A 554 10.86 -9.24 -10.42
N GLU A 555 10.87 -8.36 -9.42
CA GLU A 555 11.79 -8.38 -8.29
C GLU A 555 11.57 -9.61 -7.40
N GLY A 556 10.31 -9.95 -7.13
CA GLY A 556 9.96 -11.17 -6.38
C GLY A 556 10.49 -12.44 -7.07
N LYS A 557 10.44 -12.47 -8.40
CA LYS A 557 11.03 -13.56 -9.19
C LYS A 557 12.56 -13.59 -9.08
N ILE A 558 13.24 -12.44 -9.17
CA ILE A 558 14.69 -12.35 -8.99
C ILE A 558 15.10 -12.87 -7.60
N VAL A 559 14.38 -12.44 -6.55
CA VAL A 559 14.60 -12.92 -5.18
C VAL A 559 14.42 -14.44 -5.10
N ALA A 560 13.36 -14.98 -5.67
CA ALA A 560 13.10 -16.43 -5.69
C ALA A 560 14.22 -17.20 -6.40
N ASP A 561 14.66 -16.74 -7.56
CA ASP A 561 15.74 -17.39 -8.33
C ASP A 561 17.07 -17.40 -7.55
N GLN A 562 17.41 -16.31 -6.82
CA GLN A 562 18.60 -16.27 -5.97
C GLN A 562 18.49 -17.22 -4.77
N ILE A 563 17.32 -17.27 -4.11
CA ILE A 563 17.08 -18.20 -2.99
C ILE A 563 17.21 -19.65 -3.45
N VAL A 564 16.71 -20.00 -4.64
CA VAL A 564 16.90 -21.35 -5.22
C VAL A 564 18.38 -21.71 -5.30
N VAL A 565 19.23 -20.82 -5.80
CA VAL A 565 20.68 -21.06 -5.90
C VAL A 565 21.30 -21.23 -4.52
N MET A 566 20.97 -20.36 -3.57
CA MET A 566 21.56 -20.34 -2.23
C MET A 566 21.16 -21.58 -1.39
N LEU A 567 19.89 -21.96 -1.41
CA LEU A 567 19.41 -23.13 -0.67
C LEU A 567 19.88 -24.45 -1.30
N ASN A 568 19.98 -24.53 -2.63
CA ASN A 568 20.59 -25.69 -3.28
C ASN A 568 22.07 -25.87 -2.86
N ALA A 569 22.82 -24.78 -2.60
CA ALA A 569 24.23 -24.86 -2.16
C ALA A 569 24.41 -25.43 -0.73
N VAL A 570 23.35 -25.46 0.07
CA VAL A 570 23.33 -26.10 1.40
C VAL A 570 22.58 -27.43 1.42
N GLY A 571 22.26 -27.98 0.23
CA GLY A 571 21.62 -29.28 0.09
C GLY A 571 20.10 -29.30 0.19
N ILE A 572 19.45 -28.14 0.15
CA ILE A 572 17.98 -28.02 0.14
C ILE A 572 17.52 -27.75 -1.30
N LYS A 573 16.83 -28.70 -1.89
CA LYS A 573 16.29 -28.54 -3.25
C LYS A 573 15.07 -27.63 -3.24
N VAL A 574 15.13 -26.52 -3.98
CA VAL A 574 14.00 -25.60 -4.13
C VAL A 574 13.63 -25.45 -5.60
N ASN A 575 12.33 -25.49 -5.89
CA ASN A 575 11.76 -25.28 -7.20
C ASN A 575 10.96 -23.98 -7.23
N ALA A 576 11.42 -22.98 -7.96
CA ALA A 576 10.67 -21.73 -8.16
C ALA A 576 9.39 -22.01 -8.95
N ARG A 577 8.29 -21.42 -8.51
CA ARG A 577 6.94 -21.57 -9.07
C ARG A 577 6.29 -20.20 -9.21
N PRO A 578 6.49 -19.49 -10.32
CA PRO A 578 5.79 -18.25 -10.57
C PRO A 578 4.32 -18.53 -10.90
N PHE A 579 3.42 -17.70 -10.34
CA PHE A 579 1.97 -17.80 -10.55
C PHE A 579 1.38 -16.39 -10.72
N ASN A 580 0.27 -16.28 -11.43
CA ASN A 580 -0.55 -15.07 -11.43
C ASN A 580 -1.20 -14.83 -10.07
N SER A 581 -1.63 -13.59 -9.82
CA SER A 581 -2.16 -13.15 -8.54
C SER A 581 -3.35 -13.98 -8.05
N GLN A 582 -4.28 -14.37 -8.93
CA GLN A 582 -5.44 -15.16 -8.53
C GLN A 582 -5.03 -16.55 -8.03
N THR A 583 -4.16 -17.24 -8.76
CA THR A 583 -3.66 -18.57 -8.34
C THR A 583 -2.89 -18.48 -7.02
N LEU A 584 -2.11 -17.40 -6.79
CA LEU A 584 -1.44 -17.19 -5.52
C LEU A 584 -2.43 -17.00 -4.38
N THR A 585 -3.50 -16.25 -4.59
CA THR A 585 -4.57 -16.07 -3.60
C THR A 585 -5.19 -17.40 -3.25
N ASP A 586 -5.60 -18.21 -4.24
CA ASP A 586 -6.21 -19.51 -4.03
C ASP A 586 -5.28 -20.48 -3.26
N LEU A 587 -3.99 -20.50 -3.60
CA LEU A 587 -2.98 -21.30 -2.89
C LEU A 587 -2.74 -20.82 -1.46
N ASN A 588 -2.74 -19.50 -1.24
CA ASN A 588 -2.58 -18.91 0.08
C ASN A 588 -3.79 -19.24 0.98
N GLU A 589 -5.00 -19.15 0.45
CA GLU A 589 -6.23 -19.47 1.19
C GLU A 589 -6.36 -20.96 1.50
N SER A 590 -6.02 -21.82 0.55
CA SER A 590 -6.04 -23.28 0.78
C SER A 590 -4.91 -23.78 1.68
N GLY A 591 -3.83 -23.01 1.86
CA GLY A 591 -2.61 -23.44 2.56
C GLY A 591 -1.74 -24.43 1.77
N GLU A 592 -2.02 -24.64 0.48
CA GLU A 592 -1.34 -25.63 -0.36
C GLU A 592 -0.01 -25.09 -0.95
N TRP A 593 0.89 -24.65 -0.08
CA TRP A 593 2.20 -24.13 -0.45
C TRP A 593 3.27 -24.49 0.60
N ASP A 594 4.54 -24.54 0.20
CA ASP A 594 5.67 -24.75 1.11
C ASP A 594 6.30 -23.41 1.49
N MET A 595 6.84 -22.69 0.50
CA MET A 595 7.51 -21.39 0.64
C MET A 595 6.90 -20.40 -0.34
N ARG A 596 6.96 -19.10 0.01
CA ARG A 596 6.54 -18.01 -0.89
C ARG A 596 7.37 -16.76 -0.68
N ILE A 597 7.50 -15.98 -1.74
CA ILE A 597 7.98 -14.60 -1.68
C ILE A 597 6.79 -13.69 -1.47
N THR A 598 6.88 -12.82 -0.47
CA THR A 598 5.90 -11.77 -0.21
C THR A 598 6.55 -10.40 -0.29
N ARG A 599 5.73 -9.40 -0.55
CA ARG A 599 6.09 -7.98 -0.51
C ARG A 599 5.21 -7.34 0.58
N PRO A 600 5.62 -7.42 1.87
CA PRO A 600 4.85 -6.81 2.94
C PRO A 600 4.91 -5.30 2.84
N ASP A 601 3.86 -4.64 3.30
CA ASP A 601 3.67 -3.20 3.27
C ASP A 601 3.18 -2.62 4.59
N ASP A 602 2.86 -3.48 5.55
CA ASP A 602 2.17 -3.10 6.79
C ASP A 602 3.12 -2.63 7.91
N TYR A 603 4.44 -2.76 7.74
CA TYR A 603 5.39 -2.59 8.84
C TYR A 603 6.09 -1.22 8.87
N LEU A 604 5.62 -0.26 8.08
CA LEU A 604 6.04 1.14 8.18
C LEU A 604 5.32 1.84 9.35
N LEU A 605 3.99 1.70 9.38
CA LEU A 605 3.11 2.20 10.43
C LEU A 605 2.20 1.05 10.91
N PRO A 606 2.71 0.15 11.77
CA PRO A 606 2.02 -1.09 12.07
C PRO A 606 0.64 -0.95 12.71
N PHE A 607 0.40 0.17 13.42
CA PHE A 607 -0.91 0.45 14.03
C PHE A 607 -2.04 0.60 13.02
N THR A 608 -1.73 0.84 11.75
CA THR A 608 -2.73 0.98 10.69
C THR A 608 -3.29 -0.37 10.25
N ARG A 609 -2.60 -1.48 10.54
CA ARG A 609 -3.00 -2.84 10.17
C ARG A 609 -2.69 -3.86 11.27
N CYS A 610 -3.24 -3.61 12.43
CA CYS A 610 -3.02 -4.42 13.63
C CYS A 610 -3.27 -5.92 13.44
N ASN A 611 -4.26 -6.28 12.64
CA ASN A 611 -4.60 -7.66 12.32
C ASN A 611 -3.53 -8.39 11.47
N ASN A 612 -2.53 -7.66 10.94
CA ASN A 612 -1.41 -8.24 10.18
C ASN A 612 -0.15 -8.48 11.01
N LEU A 613 -0.14 -8.04 12.28
CA LEU A 613 1.05 -8.08 13.13
C LEU A 613 1.31 -9.42 13.83
N GLY A 614 0.47 -10.39 13.67
CA GLY A 614 0.61 -11.63 14.46
C GLY A 614 0.40 -12.91 13.70
N PRO A 615 0.70 -14.04 14.35
CA PRO A 615 0.15 -15.31 13.93
C PRO A 615 -1.36 -15.21 13.90
N VAL A 616 -1.98 -15.94 12.97
CA VAL A 616 -3.44 -15.92 12.83
C VAL A 616 -4.10 -16.43 14.09
N THR A 617 -4.76 -15.53 14.80
CA THR A 617 -5.63 -15.80 15.95
C THR A 617 -7.01 -15.20 15.67
N PRO A 618 -8.03 -15.47 16.48
CA PRO A 618 -9.30 -14.76 16.37
C PRO A 618 -9.18 -13.24 16.51
N GLN A 619 -8.15 -12.77 17.23
CA GLN A 619 -7.87 -11.36 17.47
C GLN A 619 -6.95 -10.73 16.40
N THR A 620 -6.07 -11.54 15.80
CA THR A 620 -5.11 -11.07 14.78
C THR A 620 -5.22 -11.92 13.50
N PRO A 621 -6.27 -11.78 12.68
CA PRO A 621 -6.58 -12.71 11.60
C PRO A 621 -5.78 -12.53 10.32
N GLY A 622 -4.96 -11.49 10.18
CA GLY A 622 -4.38 -11.10 8.90
C GLY A 622 -3.22 -11.97 8.42
N TRP A 623 -2.04 -11.81 9.02
CA TRP A 623 -0.81 -12.46 8.55
C TRP A 623 -0.88 -13.99 8.64
N ASN A 624 -0.32 -14.65 7.62
CA ASN A 624 -0.29 -16.12 7.53
C ASN A 624 -1.69 -16.77 7.51
N ARG A 625 -2.68 -16.14 6.89
CA ARG A 625 -3.97 -16.78 6.59
C ARG A 625 -3.71 -18.04 5.77
N GLN A 626 -4.08 -19.18 6.33
CA GLN A 626 -3.80 -20.48 5.76
C GLN A 626 -5.06 -21.33 5.78
N GLY A 627 -6.07 -20.92 5.03
CA GLY A 627 -7.33 -21.62 4.93
C GLY A 627 -8.07 -21.77 6.26
N ALA A 628 -9.17 -22.52 6.25
CA ALA A 628 -9.95 -22.88 7.43
C ALA A 628 -9.24 -23.98 8.18
N GLY A 629 -8.58 -23.68 9.27
CA GLY A 629 -7.91 -24.67 10.12
C GLY A 629 -7.69 -24.15 11.52
N GLU A 630 -7.64 -25.06 12.50
CA GLU A 630 -7.26 -24.71 13.85
C GLU A 630 -5.79 -24.27 13.88
N ARG A 631 -5.48 -23.21 14.63
CA ARG A 631 -4.12 -22.69 14.78
C ARG A 631 -3.52 -23.20 16.08
N VAL A 632 -2.35 -23.82 15.97
CA VAL A 632 -1.59 -24.31 17.14
C VAL A 632 -0.38 -23.40 17.30
N LEU A 633 -0.48 -22.43 18.22
CA LEU A 633 0.59 -21.48 18.50
C LEU A 633 1.59 -22.06 19.50
N ARG A 634 2.88 -21.81 19.25
CA ARG A 634 3.95 -22.02 20.24
C ARG A 634 3.92 -20.88 21.25
N ASP A 635 4.53 -21.07 22.41
CA ASP A 635 4.54 -20.06 23.48
C ASP A 635 5.06 -18.70 23.01
N TRP A 636 6.08 -18.67 22.17
CA TRP A 636 6.63 -17.43 21.64
C TRP A 636 5.75 -16.83 20.52
N GLU A 637 5.01 -17.61 19.75
CA GLU A 637 4.02 -17.11 18.80
C GLU A 637 2.85 -16.44 19.54
N GLN A 638 2.45 -17.01 20.66
CA GLN A 638 1.46 -16.37 21.53
C GLN A 638 1.98 -15.05 22.08
N GLN A 639 3.26 -14.97 22.46
CA GLN A 639 3.87 -13.71 22.88
C GLN A 639 3.87 -12.65 21.76
N ILE A 640 4.16 -13.04 20.50
CA ILE A 640 4.04 -12.14 19.34
C ILE A 640 2.61 -11.63 19.22
N ALA A 641 1.60 -12.51 19.29
CA ALA A 641 0.20 -12.12 19.22
C ALA A 641 -0.20 -11.18 20.37
N ASP A 642 0.20 -11.51 21.61
CA ASP A 642 -0.08 -10.70 22.80
C ASP A 642 0.55 -9.31 22.70
N LYS A 643 1.79 -9.19 22.16
CA LYS A 643 2.46 -7.91 21.92
C LYS A 643 1.77 -7.10 20.84
N ALA A 644 1.32 -7.73 19.76
CA ALA A 644 0.56 -7.08 18.69
C ALA A 644 -0.76 -6.50 19.25
N ILE A 645 -1.51 -7.28 20.03
CA ILE A 645 -2.76 -6.83 20.66
C ILE A 645 -2.50 -5.67 21.62
N ALA A 646 -1.48 -5.78 22.48
CA ALA A 646 -1.12 -4.73 23.42
C ALA A 646 -0.67 -3.44 22.72
N TYR A 647 0.14 -3.56 21.66
CA TYR A 647 0.57 -2.44 20.83
C TYR A 647 -0.61 -1.69 20.20
N CYS A 648 -1.58 -2.41 19.67
CA CYS A 648 -2.75 -1.82 19.03
C CYS A 648 -3.73 -1.15 19.99
N ALA A 649 -3.67 -1.52 21.26
CA ALA A 649 -4.46 -0.89 22.32
C ALA A 649 -3.72 0.28 23.04
N GLU A 650 -2.39 0.36 22.87
CA GLU A 650 -1.57 1.32 23.62
C GLU A 650 -1.66 2.73 23.02
N ARG A 651 -1.86 3.74 23.87
CA ARG A 651 -1.97 5.15 23.50
C ARG A 651 -0.72 5.98 23.80
N ASP A 652 0.06 5.56 24.79
CA ASP A 652 1.33 6.24 25.08
C ASP A 652 2.36 5.90 24.00
N PRO A 653 2.91 6.89 23.27
CA PRO A 653 3.83 6.65 22.17
C PRO A 653 5.11 5.90 22.58
N ALA A 654 5.62 6.15 23.80
CA ALA A 654 6.82 5.51 24.27
C ALA A 654 6.57 4.05 24.63
N ALA A 655 5.45 3.76 25.30
CA ALA A 655 5.03 2.39 25.60
C ALA A 655 4.69 1.62 24.33
N ARG A 656 4.02 2.24 23.37
CA ARG A 656 3.72 1.65 22.05
C ARG A 656 5.01 1.30 21.30
N LYS A 657 5.96 2.23 21.23
CA LYS A 657 7.28 1.98 20.62
C LYS A 657 8.01 0.83 21.30
N GLN A 658 7.95 0.72 22.62
CA GLN A 658 8.54 -0.41 23.36
C GLN A 658 7.89 -1.73 22.95
N LEU A 659 6.56 -1.81 22.90
CA LEU A 659 5.80 -3.02 22.55
C LEU A 659 6.11 -3.52 21.14
N ILE A 660 6.14 -2.63 20.16
CA ILE A 660 6.41 -3.04 18.77
C ILE A 660 7.87 -3.48 18.59
N ASN A 661 8.81 -2.94 19.35
CA ASN A 661 10.20 -3.39 19.31
C ASN A 661 10.41 -4.70 20.08
N GLU A 662 9.68 -4.96 21.16
CA GLU A 662 9.63 -6.29 21.78
C GLU A 662 9.02 -7.34 20.83
N TRP A 663 7.97 -6.99 20.09
CA TRP A 663 7.42 -7.79 19.01
C TRP A 663 8.48 -8.06 17.92
N ASN A 664 9.18 -7.01 17.44
CA ASN A 664 10.20 -7.11 16.40
C ASN A 664 11.38 -8.00 16.82
N TYR A 665 11.78 -7.92 18.11
CA TYR A 665 12.80 -8.81 18.66
C TYR A 665 12.39 -10.29 18.56
N LEU A 666 11.19 -10.65 19.02
CA LEU A 666 10.69 -12.02 18.93
C LEU A 666 10.55 -12.47 17.47
N TRP A 667 10.04 -11.61 16.60
CA TRP A 667 9.87 -11.87 15.17
C TRP A 667 11.18 -12.21 14.48
N THR A 668 12.19 -11.41 14.69
CA THR A 668 13.51 -11.60 14.07
C THR A 668 14.34 -12.68 14.78
N TYR A 669 14.21 -12.84 16.10
CA TYR A 669 14.85 -13.91 16.85
C TYR A 669 14.46 -15.29 16.32
N HIS A 670 13.18 -15.50 16.11
CA HIS A 670 12.62 -16.75 15.61
C HIS A 670 12.58 -16.85 14.08
N ASN A 671 13.03 -15.84 13.35
CA ASN A 671 12.88 -15.75 11.87
C ASN A 671 11.46 -16.14 11.44
N TYR A 672 10.45 -15.53 12.05
CA TYR A 672 9.07 -15.91 11.82
C TYR A 672 8.64 -15.66 10.36
N SER A 673 9.04 -14.54 9.78
CA SER A 673 9.14 -14.29 8.35
C SER A 673 10.58 -13.84 8.06
N ILE A 674 11.23 -14.45 7.09
CA ILE A 674 12.65 -14.24 6.82
C ILE A 674 12.78 -13.12 5.79
N GLY A 675 13.22 -11.94 6.22
CA GLY A 675 13.51 -10.84 5.31
C GLY A 675 14.68 -11.15 4.38
N THR A 676 14.64 -10.60 3.19
CA THR A 676 15.73 -10.70 2.21
C THR A 676 16.35 -9.35 1.95
N VAL A 677 15.60 -8.43 1.36
CA VAL A 677 16.06 -7.07 1.05
C VAL A 677 14.98 -6.07 1.36
N ILE A 678 15.41 -4.84 1.64
CA ILE A 678 14.55 -3.68 1.77
C ILE A 678 15.11 -2.52 0.96
N GLY A 679 14.21 -1.76 0.37
CA GLY A 679 14.52 -0.58 -0.42
C GLY A 679 13.63 0.60 -0.08
N ARG A 680 13.78 1.64 -0.87
CA ARG A 680 13.01 2.87 -0.81
C ARG A 680 12.09 2.95 -2.00
N LYS A 681 10.85 3.37 -1.78
CA LYS A 681 10.01 3.84 -2.89
C LYS A 681 10.41 5.26 -3.24
N GLY A 682 10.31 5.59 -4.52
CA GLY A 682 10.58 6.91 -5.03
C GLY A 682 9.35 7.57 -5.59
N LEU A 683 9.41 8.90 -5.70
CA LEU A 683 8.44 9.71 -6.41
C LEU A 683 9.19 10.53 -7.45
N ALA A 684 8.84 10.36 -8.71
CA ALA A 684 9.21 11.30 -9.76
C ALA A 684 8.11 12.35 -9.85
N LEU A 685 8.46 13.60 -9.58
CA LEU A 685 7.52 14.72 -9.53
C LEU A 685 8.01 15.87 -10.39
N ALA A 686 7.12 16.53 -11.11
CA ALA A 686 7.43 17.69 -11.91
C ALA A 686 8.13 18.76 -11.07
N LYS A 687 9.24 19.31 -11.57
CA LYS A 687 10.01 20.38 -10.89
C LYS A 687 9.20 21.66 -10.68
N ARG A 688 8.19 21.88 -11.52
CA ARG A 688 7.30 23.04 -11.44
C ARG A 688 6.34 22.97 -10.24
N PHE A 689 6.06 21.78 -9.71
CA PHE A 689 5.17 21.62 -8.56
C PHE A 689 5.76 22.22 -7.29
N LYS A 690 4.97 23.03 -6.61
CA LYS A 690 5.21 23.65 -5.31
C LYS A 690 4.37 22.93 -4.24
N ASN A 691 4.70 23.14 -2.98
CA ASN A 691 4.14 22.47 -1.82
C ASN A 691 4.40 20.95 -1.78
N VAL A 692 5.47 20.52 -2.42
CA VAL A 692 5.94 19.13 -2.41
C VAL A 692 7.24 19.04 -1.61
N PRO A 693 7.20 18.65 -0.32
CA PRO A 693 8.40 18.50 0.50
C PRO A 693 9.24 17.31 0.06
N GLY A 694 10.52 17.29 0.45
CA GLY A 694 11.40 16.13 0.27
C GLY A 694 11.19 15.08 1.36
N GLY A 695 11.63 13.83 1.11
CA GLY A 695 11.61 12.76 2.08
C GLY A 695 10.20 12.21 2.38
N ILE A 696 9.28 12.36 1.47
CA ILE A 696 7.88 11.92 1.62
C ILE A 696 7.82 10.39 1.69
N PRO A 697 7.17 9.80 2.71
CA PRO A 697 6.90 8.37 2.71
C PRO A 697 5.89 8.03 1.60
N ALA A 698 6.36 7.34 0.57
CA ALA A 698 5.49 6.74 -0.44
C ALA A 698 5.06 5.36 0.06
N ARG A 699 3.89 5.26 0.68
CA ARG A 699 3.35 3.98 1.15
C ARG A 699 2.82 3.16 -0.03
N LEU A 700 2.75 1.83 0.14
CA LEU A 700 2.37 0.94 -0.95
C LEU A 700 0.94 1.17 -1.44
N TYR A 701 0.02 1.47 -0.55
CA TYR A 701 -1.39 1.71 -0.84
C TYR A 701 -1.83 3.14 -0.61
N GLN A 702 -1.01 3.95 0.05
CA GLN A 702 -1.23 5.38 0.12
C GLN A 702 -0.36 6.01 -0.94
N TRP A 703 -1.01 6.43 -1.96
CA TRP A 703 -0.40 7.10 -3.08
C TRP A 703 0.14 8.46 -2.66
N VAL A 704 0.97 9.04 -3.49
CA VAL A 704 1.58 10.33 -3.22
C VAL A 704 0.56 11.42 -2.90
N GLU A 705 -0.62 11.32 -3.48
CA GLU A 705 -1.72 12.26 -3.30
C GLU A 705 -2.16 12.37 -1.84
N ASP A 706 -2.20 11.24 -1.12
CA ASP A 706 -2.53 11.23 0.32
C ASP A 706 -1.37 11.75 1.17
N ALA A 707 -0.14 11.54 0.71
CA ALA A 707 1.06 11.99 1.42
C ALA A 707 1.34 13.48 1.25
N ILE A 708 0.93 14.11 0.15
CA ILE A 708 1.32 15.47 -0.23
C ILE A 708 0.18 16.49 -0.26
N MET A 709 -1.07 16.11 0.06
CA MET A 709 -2.23 17.00 -0.03
C MET A 709 -2.33 17.63 -1.43
N SER A 710 -2.77 16.86 -2.42
CA SER A 710 -2.77 17.26 -3.83
C SER A 710 -3.52 18.58 -4.10
N GLU A 711 -4.52 18.90 -3.28
CA GLU A 711 -5.31 20.13 -3.41
C GLU A 711 -4.51 21.42 -3.17
N ILE A 712 -3.38 21.37 -2.42
CA ILE A 712 -2.52 22.55 -2.19
C ILE A 712 -1.34 22.65 -3.14
N ILE A 713 -1.19 21.71 -4.07
CA ILE A 713 -0.13 21.79 -5.10
C ILE A 713 -0.47 22.89 -6.09
N TRP A 714 0.53 23.70 -6.42
CA TRP A 714 0.42 24.77 -7.40
C TRP A 714 1.68 24.88 -8.24
N THR A 715 1.63 25.66 -9.29
CA THR A 715 2.76 25.94 -10.19
C THR A 715 2.85 27.45 -10.47
N PRO A 716 4.07 28.01 -10.64
CA PRO A 716 4.21 29.40 -11.10
C PRO A 716 3.50 29.62 -12.45
N VAL A 717 2.86 30.78 -12.62
CA VAL A 717 2.05 31.07 -13.82
C VAL A 717 2.84 30.89 -15.12
N GLU A 718 4.13 31.27 -15.10
CA GLU A 718 5.04 31.13 -16.24
C GLU A 718 5.40 29.69 -16.59
N GLU A 719 5.12 28.74 -15.70
CA GLU A 719 5.40 27.31 -15.88
C GLU A 719 4.11 26.51 -16.17
N HIS A 720 2.94 27.19 -16.24
CA HIS A 720 1.66 26.53 -16.52
C HIS A 720 1.71 25.80 -17.87
N LYS A 721 1.15 24.63 -17.92
CA LYS A 721 0.92 23.83 -19.12
C LYS A 721 -0.48 24.11 -19.67
N GLU A 722 -0.70 23.81 -20.94
CA GLU A 722 -1.99 23.98 -21.60
C GLU A 722 -2.99 22.94 -21.06
N GLN A 723 -4.14 23.42 -20.62
CA GLN A 723 -5.27 22.57 -20.19
C GLN A 723 -5.97 21.98 -21.42
N VAL A 724 -6.48 20.76 -21.31
CA VAL A 724 -7.25 20.08 -22.37
C VAL A 724 -8.67 20.65 -22.47
N ARG A 725 -9.27 20.96 -21.31
CA ARG A 725 -10.62 21.51 -21.20
C ARG A 725 -10.65 22.79 -20.36
N PRO A 726 -10.02 23.88 -20.81
CA PRO A 726 -9.96 25.09 -20.00
C PRO A 726 -11.36 25.68 -19.77
N ASN A 727 -11.56 26.26 -18.58
CA ASN A 727 -12.77 26.96 -18.16
C ASN A 727 -14.06 26.13 -18.23
N VAL A 728 -13.99 24.83 -17.99
CA VAL A 728 -15.15 23.94 -17.97
C VAL A 728 -15.33 23.45 -16.49
N ILE A 729 -16.57 23.38 -16.04
CA ILE A 729 -16.99 22.70 -14.81
C ILE A 729 -17.82 21.47 -15.14
N ALA A 730 -18.06 20.64 -14.13
CA ALA A 730 -19.04 19.57 -14.22
C ALA A 730 -20.46 20.16 -14.37
N GLU A 731 -21.18 19.79 -15.41
CA GLU A 731 -22.58 20.18 -15.65
C GLU A 731 -23.45 18.93 -15.50
N TYR A 732 -24.22 18.86 -14.41
CA TYR A 732 -25.16 17.78 -14.15
C TYR A 732 -26.47 18.06 -14.86
N GLY A 733 -27.02 17.03 -15.54
CA GLY A 733 -28.32 17.15 -16.19
C GLY A 733 -29.41 17.45 -15.16
N GLN A 734 -30.21 18.50 -15.39
CA GLN A 734 -31.36 18.86 -14.55
C GLN A 734 -32.50 17.84 -14.72
#